data_d9561914cf7f3d2ef5d2ce1701fbfb6f
#
_entry.id   d9561914cf7f3d2ef5d2ce1701fbfb6f
#
_cell.length_a   1.000
_cell.length_b   1.000
_cell.length_c   1.000
_cell.angle_alpha   90.00
_cell.angle_beta   90.00
_cell.angle_gamma   90.00
#
_symmetry.space_group_name_H-M   'P 1'
#
loop_
_entity.id
_entity.type
_entity.pdbx_description
1 polymer ?
#
loop_
_entity_poly.entity_id
_entity_poly.type
_entity_poly.pdbx_seq_one_letter_code
_entity_poly.pdbx_strand_id
1 'polypeptide(L)'
;MREDLAMLGATKKERVNHCNISEGFKVSAKQSWTWVRIGIIAVLACCCNFAGLAQSDRGNITGSLADPTGNVVPGAPVVATNEANGTQTRTVTTGDGYFTIPSLAAGKYSLTIEAPGFQKLIRNGITVSVDATIRLDMVLTVGSTAATVTVNEDAPLLKTENPENDIIVTTQDINELPINMAGVGSIRDPLAFAELAPGTTVGGWNDIHINGSPGSTFRIILDGQDSGSGLNPRVSDEEQPSVEALQEFALVQDSFPAEFGQTAGGIFNYTSKSGANKIHGSLYEYFENEALDAGQPFTDNGSGGLVRPKVRQNDFGGSFGGPVWIPKVYNGHDKTFFFFNYEMYRNQVQTNNGFRTVPTTAERNGDFSSLLTGTVIGTDPLGRPIMNGAIYDPSTTRTVNGQVVRDPFPNNQVPVAQFDPVAAKVLSLIPSPVNSAATGNYPIIFPANKFQWIPSIKIDHELTNNIHLSGYYALTATDKDNGGDGLPDPISARRYQVIRGTTVRINGDYVFRPTVVFHGGIGYQRYHNPDTTPITNYDQSSGLGLQGALVGGFPQITGTPAANGTYGLSASGQPTNSNQVLALGPSNYQLYVLNKPTAVASVSWVKGDHAMKFGGEFKYESFLNRVATQAVGNYSFDPSQSGLPSTNGQNLQGGYTGSSLVSFLLGNVNSEYIGNVAAPWFERGSGAFYAQDTWKVTHKLTINYGLRYDLQQASHEQRYRTTQFNPSIPNPSAGGLLGAAQFEGYGTGRCNCTFEHNYKYAFGPRLGITYQAGPTLVFHAASGIFYAQQPSLNYPGSGNSLGFQWNTVTYTAPGFGLPA
;
A
#
# COMPACT_ATOMS: atom_id res chain seq x y z
N MET A 1 10.16 -54.75 24.10
CA MET A 1 11.12 -54.45 23.01
C MET A 1 10.68 -55.21 21.76
N ARG A 2 9.81 -54.81 20.96
CA ARG A 2 8.92 -55.40 19.99
C ARG A 2 7.58 -55.71 20.67
N GLU A 3 6.68 -54.84 20.52
CA GLU A 3 5.23 -54.92 20.59
C GLU A 3 4.75 -53.55 21.05
N ASP A 4 4.42 -52.72 20.03
CA ASP A 4 3.53 -51.53 20.15
C ASP A 4 3.63 -50.69 18.85
N LEU A 5 3.38 -51.37 17.73
CA LEU A 5 3.29 -50.74 16.43
C LEU A 5 2.17 -51.39 15.59
N ALA A 6 0.96 -51.42 16.16
CA ALA A 6 -0.20 -51.88 15.43
C ALA A 6 -1.52 -51.39 16.06
N MET A 7 -1.72 -50.05 16.04
CA MET A 7 -3.09 -49.49 16.18
C MET A 7 -3.13 -48.04 15.74
N LEU A 8 -3.03 -47.78 14.42
CA LEU A 8 -3.41 -46.52 13.81
C LEU A 8 -3.72 -46.75 12.34
N GLY A 9 -4.84 -47.46 12.13
CA GLY A 9 -5.35 -47.71 10.82
C GLY A 9 -6.83 -47.91 10.85
N ALA A 10 -7.61 -46.84 10.94
CA ALA A 10 -9.00 -46.75 10.48
C ALA A 10 -9.63 -45.46 10.95
N THR A 11 -9.39 -44.37 10.24
CA THR A 11 -10.30 -43.24 10.29
C THR A 11 -10.82 -42.95 8.88
N LYS A 12 -12.12 -43.07 8.76
CA LYS A 12 -13.00 -42.75 7.65
C LYS A 12 -12.55 -41.47 6.92
N LYS A 13 -12.36 -41.57 5.61
CA LYS A 13 -12.41 -40.42 4.68
C LYS A 13 -13.83 -39.86 4.69
N GLU A 14 -14.12 -38.89 5.50
CA GLU A 14 -15.21 -37.95 5.25
C GLU A 14 -14.80 -37.03 4.10
N ARG A 15 -15.49 -37.17 2.99
CA ARG A 15 -15.42 -36.21 1.87
C ARG A 15 -16.02 -34.91 2.36
N VAL A 16 -15.15 -33.94 2.60
CA VAL A 16 -15.56 -32.55 2.68
C VAL A 16 -16.03 -32.15 1.28
N ASN A 17 -17.32 -31.98 1.13
CA ASN A 17 -17.90 -31.36 -0.06
C ASN A 17 -17.41 -29.93 -0.11
N HIS A 18 -16.35 -29.67 -0.88
CA HIS A 18 -16.01 -28.33 -1.32
C HIS A 18 -17.19 -27.80 -2.14
N CYS A 19 -17.91 -26.88 -1.57
CA CYS A 19 -18.85 -26.04 -2.29
C CYS A 19 -18.09 -25.38 -3.46
N ASN A 20 -18.40 -25.81 -4.68
CA ASN A 20 -17.75 -25.34 -5.90
C ASN A 20 -18.12 -23.87 -6.18
N ILE A 21 -17.33 -22.95 -5.67
CA ILE A 21 -17.35 -21.51 -6.06
C ILE A 21 -16.69 -21.32 -7.44
N SER A 22 -16.48 -22.38 -8.20
CA SER A 22 -15.74 -22.34 -9.46
C SER A 22 -16.55 -22.01 -10.73
N GLU A 23 -17.88 -21.95 -10.67
CA GLU A 23 -18.68 -21.75 -11.89
C GLU A 23 -18.86 -20.28 -12.32
N GLY A 24 -18.62 -19.30 -11.43
CA GLY A 24 -18.63 -17.87 -11.80
C GLY A 24 -17.35 -17.37 -12.51
N PHE A 25 -16.28 -18.15 -12.50
CA PHE A 25 -14.94 -17.69 -12.95
C PHE A 25 -14.61 -17.99 -14.41
N LYS A 26 -15.39 -18.82 -15.10
CA LYS A 26 -15.02 -19.33 -16.45
C LYS A 26 -15.29 -18.38 -17.60
N VAL A 27 -16.09 -17.34 -17.44
CA VAL A 27 -16.47 -16.45 -18.56
C VAL A 27 -15.53 -15.25 -18.69
N SER A 28 -14.93 -14.76 -17.60
CA SER A 28 -14.07 -13.57 -17.63
C SER A 28 -12.62 -13.86 -18.07
N ALA A 29 -12.09 -15.03 -17.75
CA ALA A 29 -10.69 -15.35 -18.05
C ALA A 29 -10.39 -15.45 -19.54
N LYS A 30 -11.33 -15.86 -20.38
CA LYS A 30 -11.13 -15.98 -21.82
C LYS A 30 -11.02 -14.63 -22.54
N GLN A 31 -11.73 -13.61 -22.09
CA GLN A 31 -11.67 -12.28 -22.71
C GLN A 31 -10.42 -11.51 -22.29
N SER A 32 -10.02 -11.56 -21.01
CA SER A 32 -8.80 -10.92 -20.54
C SER A 32 -7.53 -11.55 -21.15
N TRP A 33 -7.50 -12.87 -21.35
CA TRP A 33 -6.40 -13.55 -22.01
C TRP A 33 -6.30 -13.24 -23.50
N THR A 34 -7.40 -12.89 -24.16
CA THR A 34 -7.39 -12.47 -25.56
C THR A 34 -6.76 -11.10 -25.70
N TRP A 35 -7.06 -10.15 -24.84
CA TRP A 35 -6.45 -8.82 -24.83
C TRP A 35 -4.97 -8.85 -24.40
N VAL A 36 -4.62 -9.70 -23.45
CA VAL A 36 -3.21 -9.95 -23.09
C VAL A 36 -2.44 -10.56 -24.25
N ARG A 37 -3.04 -11.53 -24.98
CA ARG A 37 -2.41 -12.10 -26.18
C ARG A 37 -2.32 -11.09 -27.31
N ILE A 38 -3.35 -10.29 -27.54
CA ILE A 38 -3.31 -9.20 -28.54
C ILE A 38 -2.30 -8.15 -28.11
N GLY A 39 -2.23 -7.80 -26.84
CA GLY A 39 -1.21 -6.90 -26.29
C GLY A 39 0.21 -7.46 -26.47
N ILE A 40 0.44 -8.72 -26.18
CA ILE A 40 1.75 -9.38 -26.38
C ILE A 40 2.09 -9.47 -27.86
N ILE A 41 1.14 -9.81 -28.72
CA ILE A 41 1.34 -9.88 -30.19
C ILE A 41 1.52 -8.48 -30.76
N ALA A 42 0.80 -7.47 -30.27
CA ALA A 42 0.98 -6.07 -30.67
C ALA A 42 2.33 -5.52 -30.19
N VAL A 43 2.77 -5.86 -28.99
CA VAL A 43 4.10 -5.51 -28.47
C VAL A 43 5.18 -6.24 -29.27
N LEU A 44 5.03 -7.52 -29.58
CA LEU A 44 5.97 -8.25 -30.44
C LEU A 44 5.96 -7.75 -31.90
N ALA A 45 4.83 -7.38 -32.43
CA ALA A 45 4.71 -6.79 -33.77
C ALA A 45 5.21 -5.34 -33.82
N CYS A 46 5.04 -4.55 -32.78
CA CYS A 46 5.64 -3.22 -32.62
C CYS A 46 7.14 -3.29 -32.41
N CYS A 47 7.67 -4.27 -31.69
CA CYS A 47 9.11 -4.47 -31.50
C CYS A 47 9.86 -4.73 -32.83
N CYS A 48 9.16 -5.17 -33.87
CA CYS A 48 9.76 -5.37 -35.20
C CYS A 48 9.82 -4.12 -36.07
N ASN A 49 9.12 -3.01 -35.71
CA ASN A 49 9.02 -1.81 -36.57
C ASN A 49 9.20 -0.46 -35.85
N PHE A 50 9.33 -0.40 -34.55
CA PHE A 50 9.59 0.84 -33.83
C PHE A 50 10.79 0.69 -32.88
N ALA A 51 11.76 1.59 -32.99
CA ALA A 51 12.80 1.79 -31.99
C ALA A 51 12.11 2.13 -30.67
N GLY A 52 12.24 1.24 -29.72
CA GLY A 52 11.51 1.28 -28.46
C GLY A 52 11.98 2.36 -27.48
N LEU A 53 11.23 2.58 -26.44
CA LEU A 53 11.26 3.77 -25.59
C LEU A 53 11.20 3.39 -24.07
N ALA A 54 12.14 3.79 -23.13
CA ALA A 54 12.06 3.47 -21.67
C ALA A 54 12.75 4.38 -20.66
N GLN A 55 12.34 4.21 -19.40
CA GLN A 55 13.05 4.62 -18.19
C GLN A 55 14.22 3.67 -17.87
N SER A 56 15.24 4.16 -17.14
CA SER A 56 16.42 3.37 -16.76
C SER A 56 16.81 3.69 -15.33
N ASP A 57 17.16 2.68 -14.57
CA ASP A 57 17.80 2.73 -13.24
C ASP A 57 19.33 2.82 -13.36
N ARG A 58 19.82 3.42 -14.44
CA ARG A 58 21.22 3.42 -14.86
C ARG A 58 21.85 4.80 -14.69
N GLY A 59 23.14 4.80 -14.27
CA GLY A 59 23.97 6.00 -14.29
C GLY A 59 24.80 6.13 -15.55
N ASN A 60 25.56 7.23 -15.66
CA ASN A 60 26.41 7.51 -16.80
C ASN A 60 27.80 7.98 -16.34
N ILE A 61 28.83 7.70 -17.12
CA ILE A 61 30.14 8.36 -16.98
C ILE A 61 30.37 9.21 -18.20
N THR A 62 30.73 10.47 -18.01
CA THR A 62 31.07 11.40 -19.08
C THR A 62 32.39 12.13 -18.76
N GLY A 63 32.97 12.79 -19.72
CA GLY A 63 34.19 13.60 -19.50
C GLY A 63 34.86 14.04 -20.78
N SER A 64 36.00 14.68 -20.61
CA SER A 64 36.87 15.13 -21.70
C SER A 64 38.28 14.54 -21.56
N LEU A 65 38.93 14.35 -22.70
CA LEU A 65 40.28 13.83 -22.77
C LEU A 65 41.18 14.83 -23.49
N ALA A 66 42.25 15.29 -22.82
CA ALA A 66 43.21 16.22 -23.34
C ALA A 66 44.64 15.67 -23.21
N ASP A 67 45.55 16.22 -24.00
CA ASP A 67 46.98 16.05 -23.85
C ASP A 67 47.56 17.03 -22.80
N PRO A 68 48.85 16.94 -22.41
CA PRO A 68 49.47 17.83 -21.43
C PRO A 68 49.51 19.30 -21.87
N THR A 69 49.30 19.60 -23.15
CA THR A 69 49.28 20.96 -23.69
C THR A 69 47.88 21.56 -23.78
N GLY A 70 46.88 20.74 -23.41
CA GLY A 70 45.47 21.12 -23.39
C GLY A 70 44.71 20.87 -24.70
N ASN A 71 45.34 20.22 -25.69
CA ASN A 71 44.65 19.86 -26.93
C ASN A 71 43.77 18.60 -26.70
N VAL A 72 42.62 18.57 -27.31
CA VAL A 72 41.71 17.41 -27.21
C VAL A 72 42.26 16.18 -27.92
N VAL A 73 41.93 14.99 -27.38
CA VAL A 73 42.37 13.69 -27.95
C VAL A 73 41.14 12.97 -28.53
N PRO A 74 40.89 13.09 -29.84
CA PRO A 74 39.75 12.45 -30.48
C PRO A 74 40.01 10.97 -30.80
N GLY A 75 38.92 10.17 -30.84
CA GLY A 75 38.96 8.75 -31.25
C GLY A 75 39.63 7.79 -30.27
N ALA A 76 39.94 8.23 -29.05
CA ALA A 76 40.58 7.39 -28.04
C ALA A 76 39.53 6.40 -27.46
N PRO A 77 39.80 5.09 -27.43
CA PRO A 77 38.99 4.11 -26.77
C PRO A 77 38.92 4.33 -25.25
N VAL A 78 37.72 4.34 -24.68
CA VAL A 78 37.44 4.45 -23.26
C VAL A 78 36.62 3.24 -22.83
N VAL A 79 37.11 2.49 -21.85
CA VAL A 79 36.46 1.27 -21.37
C VAL A 79 36.16 1.40 -19.88
N ALA A 80 34.90 1.35 -19.50
CA ALA A 80 34.48 1.21 -18.12
C ALA A 80 34.31 -0.27 -17.77
N THR A 81 34.95 -0.72 -16.71
CA THR A 81 34.84 -2.08 -16.20
C THR A 81 34.22 -2.05 -14.82
N ASN A 82 33.13 -2.76 -14.62
CA ASN A 82 32.52 -2.94 -13.31
C ASN A 82 33.42 -3.81 -12.44
N GLU A 83 33.87 -3.32 -11.28
CA GLU A 83 34.83 -4.00 -10.43
C GLU A 83 34.26 -5.26 -9.74
N ALA A 84 32.94 -5.35 -9.58
CA ALA A 84 32.29 -6.47 -8.91
C ALA A 84 32.10 -7.70 -9.81
N ASN A 85 31.75 -7.50 -11.08
CA ASN A 85 31.37 -8.57 -12.01
C ASN A 85 32.24 -8.65 -13.27
N GLY A 86 33.13 -7.66 -13.52
CA GLY A 86 34.02 -7.62 -14.69
C GLY A 86 33.36 -7.18 -15.99
N THR A 87 32.05 -6.80 -15.97
CA THR A 87 31.34 -6.32 -17.17
C THR A 87 32.00 -5.06 -17.75
N GLN A 88 32.18 -5.03 -19.06
CA GLN A 88 32.82 -3.93 -19.77
C GLN A 88 31.88 -3.21 -20.69
N THR A 89 31.81 -1.88 -20.55
CA THR A 89 31.13 -0.98 -21.52
C THR A 89 32.17 -0.08 -22.17
N ARG A 90 32.10 0.07 -23.51
CA ARG A 90 33.09 0.74 -24.30
C ARG A 90 32.53 1.90 -25.06
N THR A 91 33.28 3.00 -25.16
CA THR A 91 32.98 4.17 -26.00
C THR A 91 34.28 4.69 -26.63
N VAL A 92 34.17 5.75 -27.42
CA VAL A 92 35.32 6.45 -27.98
C VAL A 92 35.11 7.96 -27.79
N THR A 93 36.20 8.72 -27.68
CA THR A 93 36.14 10.18 -27.64
C THR A 93 35.67 10.78 -28.97
N THR A 94 34.83 11.84 -28.90
CA THR A 94 34.37 12.62 -30.05
C THR A 94 35.47 13.45 -30.69
N GLY A 95 35.17 14.18 -31.80
CA GLY A 95 36.10 15.11 -32.40
C GLY A 95 36.57 16.23 -31.47
N ASP A 96 35.73 16.59 -30.51
CA ASP A 96 36.00 17.60 -29.47
C ASP A 96 36.57 17.02 -28.17
N GLY A 97 36.97 15.74 -28.19
CA GLY A 97 37.62 15.03 -27.10
C GLY A 97 36.66 14.62 -25.96
N TYR A 98 35.33 14.77 -26.13
CA TYR A 98 34.37 14.30 -25.15
C TYR A 98 34.07 12.81 -25.29
N PHE A 99 33.75 12.17 -24.18
CA PHE A 99 33.18 10.80 -24.16
C PHE A 99 32.01 10.73 -23.22
N THR A 100 31.10 9.82 -23.52
CA THR A 100 30.00 9.44 -22.63
C THR A 100 29.79 7.94 -22.70
N ILE A 101 29.70 7.29 -21.54
CA ILE A 101 29.35 5.88 -21.37
C ILE A 101 27.99 5.86 -20.69
N PRO A 102 26.90 5.67 -21.45
CA PRO A 102 25.55 5.67 -20.92
C PRO A 102 25.16 4.31 -20.34
N SER A 103 24.09 4.29 -19.53
CA SER A 103 23.40 3.08 -19.07
C SER A 103 24.26 2.12 -18.26
N LEU A 104 25.08 2.64 -17.37
CA LEU A 104 25.87 1.84 -16.43
C LEU A 104 25.02 1.45 -15.21
N ALA A 105 25.10 0.19 -14.78
CA ALA A 105 24.50 -0.24 -13.52
C ALA A 105 25.16 0.47 -12.33
N ALA A 106 24.41 0.71 -11.26
CA ALA A 106 24.98 1.23 -10.03
C ALA A 106 26.10 0.33 -9.50
N GLY A 107 27.22 0.92 -9.08
CA GLY A 107 28.38 0.19 -8.60
C GLY A 107 29.72 0.90 -8.76
N LYS A 108 30.81 0.23 -8.42
CA LYS A 108 32.16 0.73 -8.59
C LYS A 108 32.76 0.32 -9.92
N TYR A 109 33.42 1.26 -10.57
CA TYR A 109 34.00 1.08 -11.91
C TYR A 109 35.47 1.49 -11.94
N SER A 110 36.23 0.81 -12.79
CA SER A 110 37.52 1.28 -13.26
C SER A 110 37.42 1.73 -14.72
N LEU A 111 38.03 2.86 -15.05
CA LEU A 111 38.06 3.43 -16.40
C LEU A 111 39.45 3.21 -17.00
N THR A 112 39.52 2.60 -18.14
CA THR A 112 40.76 2.37 -18.88
C THR A 112 40.77 3.12 -20.19
N ILE A 113 41.84 3.88 -20.48
CA ILE A 113 42.00 4.65 -21.71
C ILE A 113 43.34 4.29 -22.34
N GLU A 114 43.30 3.98 -23.62
CA GLU A 114 44.49 3.69 -24.41
C GLU A 114 44.46 4.52 -25.70
N ALA A 115 45.47 5.38 -25.91
CA ALA A 115 45.57 6.16 -27.12
C ALA A 115 47.01 6.09 -27.69
N PRO A 116 47.19 6.04 -29.02
CA PRO A 116 48.52 6.01 -29.64
C PRO A 116 49.35 7.22 -29.26
N GLY A 117 50.56 7.02 -28.78
CA GLY A 117 51.48 8.10 -28.35
C GLY A 117 51.36 8.49 -26.90
N PHE A 118 50.40 7.91 -26.16
CA PHE A 118 50.17 8.16 -24.74
C PHE A 118 50.37 6.90 -23.90
N GLN A 119 50.65 7.10 -22.63
CA GLN A 119 50.66 6.01 -21.64
C GLN A 119 49.22 5.56 -21.36
N LYS A 120 49.06 4.28 -21.07
CA LYS A 120 47.76 3.72 -20.64
C LYS A 120 47.34 4.36 -19.33
N LEU A 121 46.16 4.97 -19.30
CA LEU A 121 45.58 5.56 -18.11
C LEU A 121 44.54 4.60 -17.52
N ILE A 122 44.65 4.31 -16.22
CA ILE A 122 43.65 3.56 -15.46
C ILE A 122 43.22 4.43 -14.28
N ARG A 123 41.90 4.66 -14.14
CA ARG A 123 41.30 5.33 -12.99
C ARG A 123 40.35 4.37 -12.31
N ASN A 124 40.64 4.03 -11.04
CA ASN A 124 39.84 3.09 -10.23
C ASN A 124 38.94 3.82 -9.26
N GLY A 125 37.96 3.09 -8.67
CA GLY A 125 37.15 3.57 -7.56
C GLY A 125 36.04 4.55 -7.96
N ILE A 126 35.66 4.59 -9.24
CA ILE A 126 34.57 5.48 -9.73
C ILE A 126 33.23 4.90 -9.28
N THR A 127 32.55 5.56 -8.35
CA THR A 127 31.22 5.14 -7.91
C THR A 127 30.18 5.74 -8.85
N VAL A 128 29.44 4.89 -9.53
CA VAL A 128 28.30 5.24 -10.37
C VAL A 128 27.04 4.89 -9.58
N SER A 129 26.26 5.89 -9.25
CA SER A 129 24.98 5.74 -8.57
C SER A 129 23.83 5.78 -9.56
N VAL A 130 22.65 5.37 -9.09
CA VAL A 130 21.39 5.41 -9.85
C VAL A 130 21.12 6.85 -10.30
N ASP A 131 20.73 7.02 -11.56
CA ASP A 131 20.45 8.30 -12.22
C ASP A 131 21.61 9.32 -12.22
N ALA A 132 22.77 8.97 -11.65
CA ALA A 132 23.89 9.88 -11.56
C ALA A 132 24.66 9.97 -12.89
N THR A 133 25.09 11.17 -13.26
CA THR A 133 26.05 11.40 -14.34
C THR A 133 27.36 11.91 -13.75
N ILE A 134 28.38 11.06 -13.79
CA ILE A 134 29.70 11.32 -13.23
C ILE A 134 30.60 11.92 -14.32
N ARG A 135 31.14 13.12 -14.07
CA ARG A 135 32.05 13.77 -14.99
C ARG A 135 33.50 13.54 -14.57
N LEU A 136 34.31 13.09 -15.53
CA LEU A 136 35.73 12.80 -15.37
C LEU A 136 36.53 13.44 -16.50
N ASP A 137 37.07 14.63 -16.25
CA ASP A 137 38.00 15.28 -17.21
C ASP A 137 39.42 14.77 -16.93
N MET A 138 40.10 14.27 -17.96
CA MET A 138 41.37 13.58 -17.80
C MET A 138 42.41 14.09 -18.77
N VAL A 139 43.67 14.11 -18.31
CA VAL A 139 44.85 14.49 -19.12
C VAL A 139 45.72 13.28 -19.31
N LEU A 140 46.02 12.92 -20.55
CA LEU A 140 46.91 11.82 -20.87
C LEU A 140 48.37 12.23 -20.78
N THR A 141 49.20 11.32 -20.29
CA THR A 141 50.66 11.52 -20.26
C THR A 141 51.29 10.97 -21.55
N VAL A 142 52.11 11.77 -22.22
CA VAL A 142 52.84 11.36 -23.42
C VAL A 142 53.85 10.24 -23.09
N GLY A 143 53.86 9.21 -23.87
CA GLY A 143 54.77 8.07 -23.68
C GLY A 143 54.31 6.77 -24.37
N SER A 144 55.02 5.70 -24.12
CA SER A 144 54.66 4.36 -24.67
C SER A 144 53.40 3.82 -23.99
N THR A 145 52.53 3.21 -24.78
CA THR A 145 51.33 2.49 -24.30
C THR A 145 51.64 1.31 -23.39
N ALA A 146 52.89 0.86 -23.35
CA ALA A 146 53.34 -0.16 -22.40
C ALA A 146 53.50 0.36 -20.95
N ALA A 147 53.60 1.67 -20.75
CA ALA A 147 53.63 2.30 -19.43
C ALA A 147 52.22 2.62 -18.97
N THR A 148 51.92 2.33 -17.71
CA THR A 148 50.59 2.56 -17.12
C THR A 148 50.67 3.62 -16.03
N VAL A 149 49.73 4.56 -16.07
CA VAL A 149 49.49 5.52 -15.01
C VAL A 149 48.17 5.11 -14.32
N THR A 150 48.21 4.88 -13.01
CA THR A 150 47.02 4.56 -12.21
C THR A 150 46.73 5.72 -11.30
N VAL A 151 45.47 6.20 -11.33
CA VAL A 151 44.96 7.25 -10.46
C VAL A 151 43.88 6.66 -9.56
N ASN A 152 44.04 6.79 -8.27
CA ASN A 152 43.05 6.42 -7.28
C ASN A 152 42.56 7.72 -6.61
N GLU A 153 41.31 8.04 -6.72
CA GLU A 153 40.78 9.26 -6.14
C GLU A 153 39.37 9.00 -5.62
N ASP A 154 39.15 9.30 -4.34
CA ASP A 154 37.87 9.15 -3.61
C ASP A 154 37.19 10.53 -3.37
N ALA A 155 37.53 11.56 -4.12
CA ALA A 155 36.93 12.87 -3.92
C ALA A 155 35.48 12.90 -4.39
N PRO A 156 34.51 13.41 -3.60
CA PRO A 156 33.14 13.60 -4.03
C PRO A 156 33.12 14.59 -5.21
N LEU A 157 32.64 14.14 -6.35
CA LEU A 157 32.54 14.94 -7.56
C LEU A 157 31.34 15.88 -7.48
N LEU A 158 31.53 17.14 -7.87
CA LEU A 158 30.42 18.09 -8.02
C LEU A 158 29.52 17.66 -9.15
N LYS A 159 28.19 17.78 -8.96
CA LYS A 159 27.20 17.59 -10.03
C LYS A 159 27.31 18.73 -11.02
N THR A 160 27.92 18.47 -12.18
CA THR A 160 28.15 19.49 -13.23
C THR A 160 27.34 19.22 -14.49
N GLU A 161 26.60 18.15 -14.54
CA GLU A 161 25.96 17.66 -15.77
C GLU A 161 24.43 17.77 -15.76
N ASN A 162 23.81 17.72 -14.59
CA ASN A 162 22.37 17.78 -14.44
C ASN A 162 21.94 18.70 -13.29
N PRO A 163 20.77 19.35 -13.39
CA PRO A 163 20.25 20.25 -12.37
C PRO A 163 19.41 19.54 -11.30
N GLU A 164 19.35 18.23 -11.31
CA GLU A 164 18.52 17.44 -10.41
C GLU A 164 18.92 17.61 -8.94
N ASN A 165 17.92 17.77 -8.08
CA ASN A 165 18.09 17.74 -6.65
C ASN A 165 17.67 16.35 -6.14
N ASP A 166 18.64 15.52 -5.83
CA ASP A 166 18.45 14.16 -5.36
C ASP A 166 19.30 13.87 -4.12
N ILE A 167 18.79 12.96 -3.31
CA ILE A 167 19.52 12.35 -2.21
C ILE A 167 19.70 10.87 -2.54
N ILE A 168 20.95 10.44 -2.53
CA ILE A 168 21.30 9.04 -2.72
C ILE A 168 21.52 8.43 -1.35
N VAL A 169 20.76 7.37 -1.05
CA VAL A 169 20.94 6.56 0.16
C VAL A 169 21.63 5.27 -0.23
N THR A 170 22.84 5.10 0.27
CA THR A 170 23.68 3.96 -0.04
C THR A 170 23.39 2.77 0.89
N THR A 171 23.90 1.58 0.54
CA THR A 171 23.86 0.41 1.43
C THR A 171 24.50 0.70 2.80
N GLN A 172 25.53 1.56 2.84
CA GLN A 172 26.19 1.95 4.10
C GLN A 172 25.24 2.77 4.97
N ASP A 173 24.58 3.78 4.40
CA ASP A 173 23.61 4.61 5.11
C ASP A 173 22.46 3.76 5.66
N ILE A 174 21.97 2.82 4.85
CA ILE A 174 20.92 1.88 5.21
C ILE A 174 21.32 1.04 6.44
N ASN A 175 22.57 0.62 6.54
CA ASN A 175 23.02 -0.26 7.62
C ASN A 175 23.46 0.51 8.88
N GLU A 176 23.97 1.73 8.73
CA GLU A 176 24.54 2.50 9.84
C GLU A 176 23.53 3.44 10.52
N LEU A 177 22.51 3.90 9.78
CA LEU A 177 21.51 4.82 10.34
C LEU A 177 20.40 4.04 11.05
N PRO A 178 20.18 4.30 12.35
CA PRO A 178 19.14 3.62 13.13
C PRO A 178 17.76 4.22 12.83
N ILE A 179 17.35 4.23 11.57
CA ILE A 179 16.05 4.77 11.19
C ILE A 179 14.99 3.74 11.50
N ASN A 180 14.34 3.95 12.63
CA ASN A 180 13.17 3.20 13.06
C ASN A 180 11.93 4.07 12.82
N MET A 181 11.12 3.69 11.85
CA MET A 181 9.89 4.41 11.54
C MET A 181 8.75 3.90 12.41
N ALA A 182 8.48 4.65 13.46
CA ALA A 182 7.25 4.47 14.22
C ALA A 182 6.05 4.74 13.29
N GLY A 183 5.27 3.71 12.98
CA GLY A 183 4.01 3.83 12.23
C GLY A 183 3.98 3.19 10.85
N VAL A 184 5.09 2.77 10.28
CA VAL A 184 5.14 2.10 8.98
C VAL A 184 5.04 0.58 9.08
N GLY A 185 5.27 0.02 10.26
CA GLY A 185 4.96 -1.38 10.55
C GLY A 185 6.07 -2.38 10.33
N SER A 186 7.24 -1.98 9.86
CA SER A 186 8.48 -2.77 9.89
C SER A 186 9.63 -1.97 10.50
N ILE A 187 10.63 -2.63 11.06
CA ILE A 187 11.79 -1.92 11.64
C ILE A 187 12.60 -1.22 10.55
N ARG A 188 12.68 -1.81 9.36
CA ARG A 188 13.50 -1.35 8.26
C ARG A 188 12.64 -1.14 7.00
N ASP A 189 12.14 0.07 6.81
CA ASP A 189 11.38 0.46 5.61
C ASP A 189 12.21 1.43 4.75
N PRO A 190 12.43 1.15 3.45
CA PRO A 190 13.15 2.07 2.57
C PRO A 190 12.56 3.48 2.51
N LEU A 191 11.24 3.64 2.64
CA LEU A 191 10.58 4.94 2.65
C LEU A 191 10.92 5.79 3.88
N ALA A 192 11.39 5.16 4.95
CA ALA A 192 11.85 5.83 6.16
C ALA A 192 12.94 6.87 5.88
N PHE A 193 13.81 6.56 4.96
CA PHE A 193 14.93 7.43 4.59
C PHE A 193 14.48 8.74 3.91
N ALA A 194 13.20 8.86 3.52
CA ALA A 194 12.63 10.12 3.06
C ALA A 194 12.76 11.24 4.10
N GLU A 195 12.74 10.92 5.39
CA GLU A 195 12.89 11.91 6.47
C GLU A 195 14.27 12.58 6.48
N LEU A 196 15.29 11.95 5.89
CA LEU A 196 16.62 12.54 5.75
C LEU A 196 16.68 13.61 4.66
N ALA A 197 15.69 13.65 3.78
CA ALA A 197 15.67 14.56 2.64
C ALA A 197 15.15 15.94 3.06
N PRO A 198 15.92 17.03 2.88
CA PRO A 198 15.44 18.38 3.12
C PRO A 198 14.15 18.65 2.34
N GLY A 199 13.16 19.31 2.96
CA GLY A 199 11.88 19.61 2.33
C GLY A 199 10.89 18.43 2.30
N THR A 200 11.22 17.30 2.92
CA THR A 200 10.32 16.15 3.04
C THR A 200 9.72 16.10 4.45
N THR A 201 8.43 15.79 4.51
CA THR A 201 7.73 15.50 5.77
C THR A 201 6.96 14.19 5.63
N VAL A 202 6.99 13.37 6.68
CA VAL A 202 6.31 12.06 6.71
C VAL A 202 5.19 12.11 7.74
N GLY A 203 3.97 11.94 7.28
CA GLY A 203 2.78 11.81 8.11
C GLY A 203 2.42 10.36 8.41
N GLY A 204 1.35 10.15 9.20
CA GLY A 204 0.82 8.82 9.46
C GLY A 204 0.38 8.12 8.16
N TRP A 205 0.52 6.78 8.09
CA TRP A 205 0.15 5.97 6.94
C TRP A 205 0.98 6.22 5.67
N ASN A 206 2.28 6.56 5.81
CA ASN A 206 3.19 6.87 4.71
C ASN A 206 2.71 8.05 3.83
N ASP A 207 2.07 9.03 4.45
CA ASP A 207 1.67 10.26 3.79
C ASP A 207 2.89 11.18 3.66
N ILE A 208 3.69 10.93 2.63
CA ILE A 208 4.94 11.65 2.37
C ILE A 208 4.65 12.87 1.51
N HIS A 209 5.08 14.03 1.98
CA HIS A 209 5.06 15.30 1.26
C HIS A 209 6.48 15.71 0.90
N ILE A 210 6.75 16.04 -0.34
CA ILE A 210 8.07 16.45 -0.84
C ILE A 210 7.95 17.86 -1.42
N ASN A 211 8.75 18.80 -0.90
CA ASN A 211 8.79 20.20 -1.35
C ASN A 211 7.40 20.88 -1.38
N GLY A 212 6.54 20.57 -0.40
CA GLY A 212 5.18 21.11 -0.30
C GLY A 212 4.16 20.50 -1.26
N SER A 213 4.48 19.43 -1.96
CA SER A 213 3.52 18.70 -2.79
C SER A 213 2.38 18.11 -1.94
N PRO A 214 1.21 17.85 -2.52
CA PRO A 214 0.17 17.07 -1.86
C PRO A 214 0.71 15.69 -1.44
N GLY A 215 0.25 15.17 -0.32
CA GLY A 215 0.66 13.87 0.18
C GLY A 215 0.37 12.74 -0.82
N SER A 216 1.22 11.73 -0.79
CA SER A 216 1.09 10.54 -1.66
C SER A 216 1.12 10.82 -3.17
N THR A 217 1.71 11.94 -3.60
CA THR A 217 1.90 12.26 -5.03
C THR A 217 3.30 11.89 -5.54
N PHE A 218 4.10 11.20 -4.74
CA PHE A 218 5.39 10.64 -5.14
C PHE A 218 5.22 9.35 -5.95
N ARG A 219 6.28 8.94 -6.60
CA ARG A 219 6.33 7.70 -7.37
C ARG A 219 7.45 6.79 -6.87
N ILE A 220 7.22 5.48 -6.90
CA ILE A 220 8.26 4.48 -6.61
C ILE A 220 8.58 3.74 -7.90
N ILE A 221 9.87 3.61 -8.19
CA ILE A 221 10.42 2.86 -9.32
C ILE A 221 11.36 1.81 -8.74
N LEU A 222 11.28 0.58 -9.22
CA LEU A 222 12.19 -0.51 -8.90
C LEU A 222 12.75 -1.11 -10.19
N ASP A 223 14.07 -1.09 -10.32
CA ASP A 223 14.79 -1.56 -11.52
C ASP A 223 14.19 -0.96 -12.80
N GLY A 224 14.00 0.37 -12.84
CA GLY A 224 13.49 1.14 -13.97
C GLY A 224 11.98 1.03 -14.23
N GLN A 225 11.21 0.33 -13.41
CA GLN A 225 9.79 0.10 -13.63
C GLN A 225 8.94 0.54 -12.44
N ASP A 226 7.73 1.04 -12.73
CA ASP A 226 6.79 1.50 -11.70
C ASP A 226 6.47 0.41 -10.67
N SER A 227 6.67 0.71 -9.39
CA SER A 227 6.44 -0.18 -8.25
C SER A 227 5.48 0.40 -7.20
N GLY A 228 4.92 1.59 -7.43
CA GLY A 228 3.89 2.17 -6.57
C GLY A 228 2.53 1.48 -6.71
N SER A 229 1.63 1.69 -5.78
CA SER A 229 0.30 1.07 -5.84
C SER A 229 -0.76 1.86 -6.63
N GLY A 230 -0.35 2.74 -7.51
CA GLY A 230 -1.10 3.47 -8.55
C GLY A 230 -2.55 3.89 -8.29
N LEU A 231 -3.43 2.94 -8.12
CA LEU A 231 -4.83 3.15 -7.79
C LEU A 231 -5.06 3.41 -6.29
N ASN A 232 -4.12 3.07 -5.44
CA ASN A 232 -4.09 3.48 -4.05
C ASN A 232 -2.87 4.40 -3.87
N PRO A 233 -3.04 5.70 -3.63
CA PRO A 233 -1.92 6.61 -3.47
C PRO A 233 -1.08 6.33 -2.22
N ARG A 234 -1.57 5.48 -1.33
CA ARG A 234 -0.86 5.04 -0.14
C ARG A 234 -0.09 3.79 -0.48
N VAL A 235 1.23 3.91 -0.49
CA VAL A 235 2.12 2.75 -0.58
C VAL A 235 2.18 2.10 0.79
N SER A 236 1.83 0.83 0.86
CA SER A 236 1.98 0.09 2.09
C SER A 236 3.37 -0.53 2.19
N ASP A 237 3.86 -0.70 3.41
CA ASP A 237 5.08 -1.44 3.68
C ASP A 237 5.01 -2.90 3.20
N GLU A 238 3.81 -3.45 3.06
CA GLU A 238 3.59 -4.77 2.50
C GLU A 238 3.83 -4.88 0.98
N GLU A 239 4.16 -3.79 0.31
CA GLU A 239 4.53 -3.75 -1.11
C GLU A 239 6.02 -3.40 -1.32
N GLN A 240 6.74 -3.04 -0.24
CA GLN A 240 8.14 -2.64 -0.32
C GLN A 240 9.07 -3.87 -0.47
N PRO A 241 10.19 -3.72 -1.18
CA PRO A 241 11.25 -4.70 -1.16
C PRO A 241 11.97 -4.72 0.20
N SER A 242 12.63 -5.83 0.52
CA SER A 242 13.58 -5.88 1.62
C SER A 242 14.66 -4.81 1.45
N VAL A 243 14.95 -4.07 2.50
CA VAL A 243 16.03 -3.08 2.52
C VAL A 243 17.40 -3.74 2.19
N GLU A 244 17.63 -4.96 2.66
CA GLU A 244 18.85 -5.71 2.38
C GLU A 244 18.96 -6.13 0.91
N ALA A 245 17.84 -6.21 0.18
CA ALA A 245 17.82 -6.48 -1.25
C ALA A 245 18.14 -5.26 -2.13
N LEU A 246 18.22 -4.05 -1.55
CA LEU A 246 18.51 -2.82 -2.27
C LEU A 246 20.01 -2.53 -2.28
N GLN A 247 20.56 -2.21 -3.45
CA GLN A 247 21.93 -1.73 -3.63
C GLN A 247 22.05 -0.28 -3.14
N GLU A 248 21.16 0.54 -3.61
CA GLU A 248 20.99 1.95 -3.25
C GLU A 248 19.61 2.42 -3.72
N PHE A 249 19.20 3.57 -3.27
CA PHE A 249 18.10 4.29 -3.87
C PHE A 249 18.37 5.80 -3.91
N ALA A 250 17.80 6.44 -4.93
CA ALA A 250 17.77 7.89 -5.05
C ALA A 250 16.37 8.40 -4.77
N LEU A 251 16.26 9.44 -3.94
CA LEU A 251 15.09 10.28 -3.84
C LEU A 251 15.33 11.53 -4.69
N VAL A 252 14.77 11.54 -5.90
CA VAL A 252 14.80 12.72 -6.77
C VAL A 252 13.64 13.61 -6.42
N GLN A 253 13.90 14.78 -5.84
CA GLN A 253 12.89 15.65 -5.26
C GLN A 253 12.29 16.64 -6.25
N ASP A 254 13.10 17.13 -7.18
CA ASP A 254 12.68 18.10 -8.19
C ASP A 254 13.60 18.07 -9.42
N SER A 255 13.26 18.86 -10.43
CA SER A 255 14.08 19.10 -11.63
C SER A 255 14.38 17.82 -12.43
N PHE A 256 13.61 16.75 -12.23
CA PHE A 256 13.86 15.45 -12.86
C PHE A 256 13.65 15.49 -14.39
N PRO A 257 14.45 14.69 -15.15
CA PRO A 257 14.44 14.69 -16.61
C PRO A 257 13.12 14.17 -17.20
N ALA A 258 12.94 14.31 -18.53
CA ALA A 258 11.68 13.97 -19.19
C ALA A 258 11.33 12.49 -19.14
N GLU A 259 12.29 11.60 -18.88
CA GLU A 259 12.04 10.19 -18.65
C GLU A 259 11.15 9.92 -17.45
N PHE A 260 11.21 10.73 -16.43
CA PHE A 260 10.39 10.60 -15.25
C PHE A 260 9.12 11.44 -15.32
N GLY A 261 8.02 10.96 -14.78
CA GLY A 261 6.75 11.67 -14.73
C GLY A 261 5.68 10.95 -13.94
N GLN A 262 4.43 11.38 -14.12
CA GLN A 262 3.28 10.89 -13.37
C GLN A 262 3.42 11.09 -11.86
N THR A 263 4.14 12.13 -11.46
CA THR A 263 4.36 12.54 -10.08
C THR A 263 4.39 14.07 -9.97
N ALA A 264 4.00 14.58 -8.81
CA ALA A 264 4.17 15.99 -8.44
C ALA A 264 5.04 16.15 -7.19
N GLY A 265 5.39 15.04 -6.52
CA GLY A 265 6.06 15.03 -5.23
C GLY A 265 7.44 14.35 -5.22
N GLY A 266 8.02 14.01 -6.36
CA GLY A 266 9.33 13.34 -6.42
C GLY A 266 9.26 11.85 -6.71
N ILE A 267 10.43 11.21 -6.74
CA ILE A 267 10.59 9.83 -7.20
C ILE A 267 11.56 9.10 -6.28
N PHE A 268 11.11 7.97 -5.74
CA PHE A 268 11.97 6.98 -5.11
C PHE A 268 12.41 5.97 -6.17
N ASN A 269 13.67 6.02 -6.58
CA ASN A 269 14.23 5.13 -7.59
C ASN A 269 15.12 4.09 -6.91
N TYR A 270 14.63 2.86 -6.81
CA TYR A 270 15.27 1.72 -6.16
C TYR A 270 16.01 0.86 -7.18
N THR A 271 17.24 0.46 -6.84
CA THR A 271 18.01 -0.53 -7.57
C THR A 271 18.26 -1.75 -6.69
N SER A 272 17.88 -2.93 -7.18
CA SER A 272 18.09 -4.19 -6.47
C SER A 272 19.53 -4.64 -6.57
N LYS A 273 20.06 -5.29 -5.49
CA LYS A 273 21.42 -5.84 -5.44
C LYS A 273 21.61 -6.94 -6.47
N SER A 274 22.79 -6.99 -7.07
CA SER A 274 23.23 -8.02 -8.01
C SER A 274 24.32 -8.89 -7.38
N GLY A 275 24.49 -10.09 -7.90
CA GLY A 275 25.63 -10.93 -7.57
C GLY A 275 26.94 -10.39 -8.17
N ALA A 276 28.06 -10.91 -7.72
CA ALA A 276 29.41 -10.55 -8.15
C ALA A 276 30.22 -11.80 -8.46
N ASN A 277 31.44 -11.65 -8.98
CA ASN A 277 32.37 -12.78 -9.22
C ASN A 277 32.87 -13.46 -7.93
N LYS A 278 32.77 -12.76 -6.80
CA LYS A 278 33.11 -13.31 -5.49
C LYS A 278 31.81 -13.63 -4.74
N ILE A 279 31.79 -14.79 -4.08
CA ILE A 279 30.71 -15.13 -3.17
C ILE A 279 30.74 -14.13 -2.00
N HIS A 280 29.59 -13.55 -1.69
CA HIS A 280 29.40 -12.62 -0.60
C HIS A 280 28.01 -12.78 -0.01
N GLY A 281 27.82 -12.30 1.20
CA GLY A 281 26.53 -12.34 1.88
C GLY A 281 26.62 -11.74 3.26
N SER A 282 25.47 -11.60 3.88
CA SER A 282 25.29 -11.08 5.23
C SER A 282 24.26 -11.89 5.99
N LEU A 283 24.42 -11.93 7.30
CA LEU A 283 23.40 -12.39 8.24
C LEU A 283 23.23 -11.30 9.27
N TYR A 284 21.99 -11.02 9.64
CA TYR A 284 21.69 -9.95 10.57
C TYR A 284 20.50 -10.30 11.45
N GLU A 285 20.46 -9.68 12.62
CA GLU A 285 19.35 -9.65 13.56
C GLU A 285 19.26 -8.26 14.18
N TYR A 286 18.12 -7.62 14.04
CA TYR A 286 17.75 -6.41 14.77
C TYR A 286 16.60 -6.77 15.69
N PHE A 287 16.77 -6.54 16.98
CA PHE A 287 15.72 -6.89 17.94
C PHE A 287 15.47 -5.77 18.93
N GLU A 288 14.22 -5.67 19.32
CA GLU A 288 13.73 -4.83 20.41
C GLU A 288 12.99 -5.69 21.43
N ASN A 289 13.21 -5.42 22.72
CA ASN A 289 12.55 -6.14 23.81
C ASN A 289 12.32 -5.18 24.97
N GLU A 290 11.12 -5.22 25.53
CA GLU A 290 10.72 -4.39 26.65
C GLU A 290 11.65 -4.47 27.87
N ALA A 291 12.43 -5.56 27.99
CA ALA A 291 13.41 -5.71 29.06
C ALA A 291 14.61 -4.75 28.92
N LEU A 292 14.89 -4.30 27.70
CA LEU A 292 15.98 -3.38 27.36
C LEU A 292 15.50 -1.93 27.28
N ASP A 293 14.19 -1.70 27.21
CA ASP A 293 13.62 -0.38 27.05
C ASP A 293 13.58 0.38 28.38
N ALA A 294 13.67 1.68 28.30
CA ALA A 294 13.37 2.55 29.44
C ALA A 294 11.88 2.47 29.76
N GLY A 295 11.55 2.56 31.06
CA GLY A 295 10.15 2.66 31.47
C GLY A 295 9.54 4.01 31.04
N GLN A 296 8.26 4.02 30.75
CA GLN A 296 7.54 5.25 30.38
C GLN A 296 7.60 6.27 31.54
N PRO A 297 8.03 7.50 31.29
CA PRO A 297 8.08 8.52 32.32
C PRO A 297 6.70 8.83 32.90
N PHE A 298 6.65 9.19 34.17
CA PHE A 298 5.41 9.54 34.89
C PHE A 298 4.37 8.42 34.99
N THR A 299 4.79 7.14 34.89
CA THR A 299 3.94 5.97 35.10
C THR A 299 4.34 5.17 36.33
N ASP A 300 3.41 4.39 36.89
CA ASP A 300 3.67 3.44 37.98
C ASP A 300 3.05 2.07 37.64
N ASN A 301 3.84 1.03 37.71
CA ASN A 301 3.41 -0.36 37.51
C ASN A 301 2.71 -0.99 38.69
N GLY A 302 2.43 -0.23 39.76
CA GLY A 302 1.85 -0.71 41.02
C GLY A 302 2.87 -1.30 42.01
N SER A 303 4.16 -1.31 41.65
CA SER A 303 5.24 -1.81 42.52
C SER A 303 6.38 -0.78 42.71
N GLY A 304 6.10 0.49 42.39
CA GLY A 304 7.06 1.58 42.45
C GLY A 304 8.02 1.65 41.28
N GLY A 305 7.78 0.91 40.20
CA GLY A 305 8.55 0.93 38.98
C GLY A 305 7.78 1.58 37.83
N LEU A 306 8.49 2.00 36.78
CA LEU A 306 7.86 2.55 35.58
C LEU A 306 7.19 1.45 34.75
N VAL A 307 6.08 1.78 34.09
CA VAL A 307 5.42 0.88 33.14
C VAL A 307 6.29 0.66 31.90
N ARG A 308 6.49 -0.59 31.54
CA ARG A 308 7.15 -1.01 30.28
C ARG A 308 6.14 -1.74 29.43
N PRO A 309 5.58 -1.11 28.37
CA PRO A 309 4.69 -1.80 27.44
C PRO A 309 5.42 -2.98 26.81
N LYS A 310 4.71 -4.08 26.61
CA LYS A 310 5.27 -5.26 25.97
C LYS A 310 5.54 -4.96 24.49
N VAL A 311 6.81 -4.92 24.09
CA VAL A 311 7.28 -4.79 22.73
C VAL A 311 8.33 -5.85 22.48
N ARG A 312 8.09 -6.74 21.52
CA ARG A 312 9.04 -7.80 21.11
C ARG A 312 9.08 -7.83 19.60
N GLN A 313 10.11 -7.20 19.07
CA GLN A 313 10.33 -7.10 17.64
C GLN A 313 11.65 -7.79 17.29
N ASN A 314 11.61 -8.55 16.21
CA ASN A 314 12.76 -9.19 15.60
C ASN A 314 12.68 -8.96 14.11
N ASP A 315 13.74 -8.41 13.52
CA ASP A 315 13.95 -8.29 12.09
C ASP A 315 15.27 -8.99 11.76
N PHE A 316 15.17 -10.17 11.21
CA PHE A 316 16.35 -11.00 10.91
C PHE A 316 16.30 -11.54 9.50
N GLY A 317 17.47 -11.80 9.00
CA GLY A 317 17.56 -12.30 7.66
C GLY A 317 18.98 -12.56 7.22
N GLY A 318 19.10 -12.76 5.93
CA GLY A 318 20.40 -12.93 5.32
C GLY A 318 20.37 -12.81 3.82
N SER A 319 21.47 -12.43 3.26
CA SER A 319 21.68 -12.34 1.82
C SER A 319 22.83 -13.22 1.39
N PHE A 320 22.77 -13.68 0.16
CA PHE A 320 23.81 -14.50 -0.45
C PHE A 320 23.86 -14.27 -1.95
N GLY A 321 25.03 -13.91 -2.47
CA GLY A 321 25.24 -13.64 -3.89
C GLY A 321 26.58 -14.12 -4.39
N GLY A 322 26.68 -14.32 -5.71
CA GLY A 322 27.87 -14.79 -6.35
C GLY A 322 27.65 -15.20 -7.80
N PRO A 323 28.64 -15.82 -8.45
CA PRO A 323 28.47 -16.40 -9.78
C PRO A 323 27.63 -17.68 -9.68
N VAL A 324 26.78 -17.93 -10.67
CA VAL A 324 26.09 -19.22 -10.80
C VAL A 324 27.12 -20.29 -11.20
N TRP A 325 27.52 -21.12 -10.27
CA TRP A 325 28.48 -22.16 -10.51
C TRP A 325 27.92 -23.53 -10.14
N ILE A 326 27.79 -24.40 -11.15
CA ILE A 326 27.32 -25.78 -10.98
C ILE A 326 28.48 -26.68 -11.37
N PRO A 327 29.12 -27.41 -10.43
CA PRO A 327 30.28 -28.23 -10.72
C PRO A 327 30.05 -29.14 -11.91
N LYS A 328 30.99 -29.12 -12.85
CA LYS A 328 31.00 -29.93 -14.10
C LYS A 328 29.87 -29.63 -15.11
N VAL A 329 28.95 -28.74 -14.82
CA VAL A 329 27.79 -28.42 -15.68
C VAL A 329 27.87 -26.98 -16.21
N TYR A 330 28.09 -26.00 -15.34
CA TYR A 330 28.07 -24.62 -15.73
C TYR A 330 29.01 -23.76 -14.89
N ASN A 331 29.79 -22.92 -15.56
CA ASN A 331 30.64 -21.90 -14.94
C ASN A 331 30.14 -20.51 -15.37
N GLY A 332 29.52 -19.83 -14.46
CA GLY A 332 28.93 -18.49 -14.65
C GLY A 332 29.88 -17.34 -14.27
N HIS A 333 31.14 -17.58 -13.93
CA HIS A 333 32.08 -16.48 -13.72
C HIS A 333 32.13 -15.56 -14.94
N ASP A 334 32.07 -14.23 -14.71
CA ASP A 334 31.98 -13.16 -15.71
C ASP A 334 30.74 -13.23 -16.63
N LYS A 335 29.72 -14.06 -16.29
CA LYS A 335 28.55 -14.29 -17.15
C LYS A 335 27.23 -14.32 -16.46
N THR A 336 27.09 -15.06 -15.38
CA THR A 336 25.81 -15.25 -14.73
C THR A 336 25.96 -15.14 -13.23
N PHE A 337 25.27 -14.21 -12.69
CA PHE A 337 25.31 -13.89 -11.28
C PHE A 337 23.93 -14.07 -10.67
N PHE A 338 23.88 -14.37 -9.38
CA PHE A 338 22.67 -14.40 -8.60
C PHE A 338 22.85 -13.63 -7.30
N PHE A 339 21.78 -13.07 -6.83
CA PHE A 339 21.66 -12.50 -5.49
C PHE A 339 20.35 -12.98 -4.89
N PHE A 340 20.40 -13.63 -3.75
CA PHE A 340 19.25 -14.08 -2.97
C PHE A 340 19.22 -13.34 -1.65
N ASN A 341 18.03 -12.93 -1.23
CA ASN A 341 17.79 -12.36 0.08
C ASN A 341 16.56 -12.98 0.71
N TYR A 342 16.60 -13.15 2.01
CA TYR A 342 15.46 -13.52 2.84
C TYR A 342 15.47 -12.63 4.08
N GLU A 343 14.37 -11.93 4.32
CA GLU A 343 14.12 -11.12 5.51
C GLU A 343 12.86 -11.60 6.20
N MET A 344 12.88 -11.63 7.53
CA MET A 344 11.73 -11.98 8.34
C MET A 344 11.58 -10.99 9.49
N TYR A 345 10.46 -10.29 9.50
CA TYR A 345 10.06 -9.41 10.57
C TYR A 345 8.98 -10.06 11.44
N ARG A 346 9.19 -10.07 12.74
CA ARG A 346 8.24 -10.58 13.74
C ARG A 346 8.01 -9.51 14.77
N ASN A 347 6.80 -9.03 14.86
CA ASN A 347 6.36 -8.11 15.90
C ASN A 347 5.28 -8.78 16.74
N GLN A 348 5.51 -8.88 18.06
CA GLN A 348 4.57 -9.40 19.03
C GLN A 348 4.27 -8.32 20.06
N VAL A 349 3.20 -7.59 19.83
CA VAL A 349 2.75 -6.47 20.63
C VAL A 349 1.41 -6.81 21.26
N GLN A 350 1.21 -6.37 22.46
CA GLN A 350 -0.09 -6.35 23.10
C GLN A 350 -0.56 -4.90 23.20
N THR A 351 -1.65 -4.60 22.51
CA THR A 351 -2.27 -3.28 22.59
C THR A 351 -3.16 -3.21 23.82
N ASN A 352 -3.06 -2.10 24.55
CA ASN A 352 -3.94 -1.78 25.67
C ASN A 352 -4.59 -0.41 25.39
N ASN A 353 -5.87 -0.42 25.03
CA ASN A 353 -6.65 0.77 24.69
C ASN A 353 -7.58 1.21 25.85
N GLY A 354 -7.21 0.90 27.08
CA GLY A 354 -8.01 1.24 28.26
C GLY A 354 -9.14 0.25 28.52
N PHE A 355 -10.33 0.75 28.80
CA PHE A 355 -11.47 -0.06 29.22
C PHE A 355 -12.68 0.19 28.33
N ARG A 356 -13.49 -0.84 28.14
CA ARG A 356 -14.84 -0.79 27.59
C ARG A 356 -15.88 -1.14 28.65
N THR A 357 -17.14 -0.93 28.33
CA THR A 357 -18.25 -1.34 29.21
C THR A 357 -18.81 -2.67 28.75
N VAL A 358 -19.00 -3.58 29.67
CA VAL A 358 -19.81 -4.80 29.52
C VAL A 358 -20.92 -4.80 30.56
N PRO A 359 -22.05 -5.56 30.37
CA PRO A 359 -23.15 -5.58 31.33
C PRO A 359 -22.67 -5.98 32.75
N THR A 360 -23.07 -5.19 33.71
CA THR A 360 -22.83 -5.48 35.13
C THR A 360 -23.57 -6.75 35.57
N THR A 361 -23.20 -7.32 36.70
CA THR A 361 -23.91 -8.46 37.26
C THR A 361 -25.39 -8.17 37.56
N ALA A 362 -25.70 -6.94 37.97
CA ALA A 362 -27.10 -6.51 38.19
C ALA A 362 -27.86 -6.49 36.86
N GLU A 363 -27.34 -5.86 35.84
CA GLU A 363 -27.97 -5.78 34.51
C GLU A 363 -28.16 -7.15 33.84
N ARG A 364 -27.21 -8.08 34.04
CA ARG A 364 -27.34 -9.47 33.58
C ARG A 364 -28.50 -10.20 34.23
N ASN A 365 -28.90 -9.80 35.40
CA ASN A 365 -30.03 -10.32 36.14
C ASN A 365 -31.31 -9.48 35.96
N GLY A 366 -31.29 -8.51 35.06
CA GLY A 366 -32.42 -7.64 34.75
C GLY A 366 -32.59 -6.45 35.67
N ASP A 367 -31.65 -6.22 36.60
CA ASP A 367 -31.72 -5.07 37.49
C ASP A 367 -31.06 -3.82 36.90
N PHE A 368 -31.88 -2.88 36.48
CA PHE A 368 -31.51 -1.59 35.93
C PHE A 368 -31.85 -0.42 36.86
N SER A 369 -32.07 -0.68 38.13
CA SER A 369 -32.39 0.35 39.13
C SER A 369 -31.34 1.46 39.21
N SER A 370 -30.08 1.15 38.90
CA SER A 370 -28.98 2.14 38.83
C SER A 370 -29.15 3.23 37.76
N LEU A 371 -30.04 3.05 36.76
CA LEU A 371 -30.32 4.07 35.78
C LEU A 371 -31.26 5.16 36.31
N LEU A 372 -32.03 4.88 37.34
CA LEU A 372 -32.94 5.84 37.95
C LEU A 372 -32.19 6.92 38.71
N THR A 373 -32.27 8.16 38.25
CA THR A 373 -31.61 9.28 38.94
C THR A 373 -32.47 9.92 40.05
N GLY A 374 -33.72 9.49 40.22
CA GLY A 374 -34.66 10.14 41.12
C GLY A 374 -35.28 11.43 40.63
N THR A 375 -34.89 11.89 39.45
CA THR A 375 -35.40 13.16 38.85
C THR A 375 -36.64 12.92 37.99
N VAL A 376 -37.69 13.69 38.20
CA VAL A 376 -38.87 13.73 37.32
C VAL A 376 -38.56 14.66 36.13
N ILE A 377 -38.71 14.14 34.90
CA ILE A 377 -38.38 14.83 33.66
C ILE A 377 -39.58 15.14 32.79
N GLY A 378 -40.77 14.84 33.28
CA GLY A 378 -42.04 15.12 32.59
C GLY A 378 -43.17 14.34 33.19
N THR A 379 -44.33 14.40 32.49
CA THR A 379 -45.55 13.67 32.85
C THR A 379 -46.06 12.93 31.60
N ASP A 380 -46.40 11.67 31.74
CA ASP A 380 -46.94 10.89 30.63
C ASP A 380 -48.44 11.21 30.35
N PRO A 381 -49.00 10.70 29.23
CA PRO A 381 -50.41 10.98 28.90
C PRO A 381 -51.44 10.47 29.92
N LEU A 382 -51.03 9.61 30.85
CA LEU A 382 -51.84 9.12 31.96
C LEU A 382 -51.70 9.95 33.23
N GLY A 383 -50.94 11.06 33.20
CA GLY A 383 -50.67 11.90 34.35
C GLY A 383 -49.62 11.33 35.31
N ARG A 384 -48.87 10.31 34.93
CA ARG A 384 -47.82 9.68 35.77
C ARG A 384 -46.50 10.41 35.58
N PRO A 385 -45.70 10.58 36.65
CA PRO A 385 -44.40 11.20 36.53
C PRO A 385 -43.45 10.30 35.68
N ILE A 386 -42.72 10.88 34.75
CA ILE A 386 -41.68 10.26 33.97
C ILE A 386 -40.38 10.44 34.74
N MET A 387 -39.82 9.33 35.23
CA MET A 387 -38.51 9.32 35.92
C MET A 387 -37.39 9.29 34.92
N ASN A 388 -36.35 10.08 35.12
CA ASN A 388 -35.14 10.04 34.31
C ASN A 388 -34.46 8.69 34.46
N GLY A 389 -34.13 8.05 33.36
CA GLY A 389 -33.57 6.70 33.28
C GLY A 389 -34.57 5.56 33.46
N ALA A 390 -35.91 5.87 33.44
CA ALA A 390 -36.94 4.84 33.53
C ALA A 390 -36.96 3.95 32.28
N ILE A 391 -37.14 2.65 32.48
CA ILE A 391 -37.36 1.66 31.41
C ILE A 391 -38.81 1.20 31.42
N TYR A 392 -39.36 1.00 30.22
CA TYR A 392 -40.78 0.68 30.01
C TYR A 392 -40.96 -0.69 29.34
N ASP A 393 -42.02 -1.39 29.72
CA ASP A 393 -42.37 -2.68 29.15
C ASP A 393 -43.09 -2.49 27.79
N PRO A 394 -42.43 -2.86 26.67
CA PRO A 394 -43.03 -2.72 25.32
C PRO A 394 -44.29 -3.56 25.12
N SER A 395 -44.48 -4.65 25.88
CA SER A 395 -45.66 -5.51 25.81
C SER A 395 -46.93 -4.80 26.32
N THR A 396 -46.77 -3.75 27.10
CA THR A 396 -47.86 -2.95 27.65
C THR A 396 -48.28 -1.78 26.75
N THR A 397 -47.69 -1.70 25.53
CA THR A 397 -47.94 -0.62 24.57
C THR A 397 -49.43 -0.56 24.20
N ARG A 398 -50.07 0.60 24.44
CA ARG A 398 -51.47 0.87 24.13
C ARG A 398 -51.72 2.33 23.81
N THR A 399 -52.83 2.58 23.12
CA THR A 399 -53.22 3.94 22.79
C THR A 399 -54.29 4.42 23.80
N VAL A 400 -54.07 5.58 24.44
CA VAL A 400 -54.97 6.21 25.35
C VAL A 400 -55.17 7.67 24.89
N ASN A 401 -56.40 8.09 24.64
CA ASN A 401 -56.69 9.43 24.12
C ASN A 401 -55.89 9.84 22.89
N GLY A 402 -55.63 8.89 21.97
CA GLY A 402 -54.87 9.12 20.75
C GLY A 402 -53.36 9.18 20.93
N GLN A 403 -52.84 8.97 22.14
CA GLN A 403 -51.42 8.91 22.45
C GLN A 403 -51.01 7.51 22.84
N VAL A 404 -49.80 7.11 22.36
CA VAL A 404 -49.22 5.79 22.68
C VAL A 404 -48.57 5.87 24.07
N VAL A 405 -48.91 4.92 24.95
CA VAL A 405 -48.37 4.82 26.30
C VAL A 405 -47.81 3.44 26.59
N ARG A 406 -46.92 3.35 27.55
CA ARG A 406 -46.37 2.12 28.10
C ARG A 406 -46.35 2.19 29.63
N ASP A 407 -46.29 1.06 30.29
CA ASP A 407 -46.09 1.01 31.73
C ASP A 407 -44.59 0.80 32.06
N PRO A 408 -44.06 1.52 33.05
CA PRO A 408 -42.68 1.35 33.47
C PRO A 408 -42.52 -0.03 34.15
N PHE A 409 -41.34 -0.66 33.98
CA PHE A 409 -40.97 -1.81 34.76
C PHE A 409 -40.87 -1.39 36.23
N PRO A 410 -41.50 -2.13 37.18
CA PRO A 410 -41.43 -1.82 38.61
C PRO A 410 -39.93 -1.80 39.06
N ASN A 411 -39.53 -0.73 39.72
CA ASN A 411 -38.15 -0.50 40.18
C ASN A 411 -37.08 -0.63 39.09
N ASN A 412 -37.43 -0.42 37.80
CA ASN A 412 -36.54 -0.70 36.67
C ASN A 412 -35.98 -2.14 36.63
N GLN A 413 -36.78 -3.12 37.06
CA GLN A 413 -36.38 -4.54 37.02
C GLN A 413 -37.11 -5.27 35.89
N VAL A 414 -36.34 -5.82 34.94
CA VAL A 414 -36.84 -6.66 33.84
C VAL A 414 -36.78 -8.11 34.28
N PRO A 415 -37.92 -8.83 34.33
CA PRO A 415 -37.90 -10.26 34.66
C PRO A 415 -37.04 -11.08 33.68
N VAL A 416 -36.09 -11.88 34.16
CA VAL A 416 -35.23 -12.71 33.30
C VAL A 416 -36.04 -13.64 32.40
N ALA A 417 -37.23 -14.02 32.78
CA ALA A 417 -38.15 -14.84 31.99
C ALA A 417 -38.66 -14.11 30.71
N GLN A 418 -38.52 -12.77 30.63
CA GLN A 418 -38.86 -12.00 29.46
C GLN A 418 -37.69 -11.76 28.52
N PHE A 419 -36.49 -12.27 28.88
CA PHE A 419 -35.35 -12.15 27.99
C PHE A 419 -35.55 -12.98 26.73
N ASP A 420 -35.24 -12.37 25.60
CA ASP A 420 -35.23 -13.07 24.33
C ASP A 420 -34.18 -14.18 24.34
N PRO A 421 -34.52 -15.40 23.82
CA PRO A 421 -33.59 -16.53 23.84
C PRO A 421 -32.27 -16.27 23.08
N VAL A 422 -32.31 -15.50 21.98
CA VAL A 422 -31.11 -15.12 21.21
C VAL A 422 -30.25 -14.14 22.01
N ALA A 423 -30.89 -13.10 22.58
CA ALA A 423 -30.22 -12.14 23.44
C ALA A 423 -29.57 -12.81 24.67
N ALA A 424 -30.25 -13.78 25.28
CA ALA A 424 -29.69 -14.54 26.42
C ALA A 424 -28.44 -15.34 26.01
N LYS A 425 -28.45 -16.00 24.83
CA LYS A 425 -27.25 -16.67 24.30
C LYS A 425 -26.11 -15.71 24.01
N VAL A 426 -26.38 -14.58 23.36
CA VAL A 426 -25.34 -13.55 23.12
C VAL A 426 -24.80 -13.01 24.45
N LEU A 427 -25.68 -12.71 25.41
CA LEU A 427 -25.27 -12.25 26.74
C LEU A 427 -24.34 -13.22 27.44
N SER A 428 -24.55 -14.53 27.26
CA SER A 428 -23.68 -15.56 27.85
C SER A 428 -22.26 -15.58 27.23
N LEU A 429 -22.07 -15.07 26.02
CA LEU A 429 -20.77 -14.94 25.35
C LEU A 429 -20.01 -13.70 25.81
N ILE A 430 -20.71 -12.68 26.32
CA ILE A 430 -20.07 -11.45 26.80
C ILE A 430 -19.39 -11.76 28.14
N PRO A 431 -18.09 -11.46 28.30
CA PRO A 431 -17.38 -11.73 29.56
C PRO A 431 -17.95 -10.92 30.72
N SER A 432 -17.74 -11.43 31.94
CA SER A 432 -18.11 -10.71 33.16
C SER A 432 -17.23 -9.47 33.35
N PRO A 433 -17.74 -8.40 33.99
CA PRO A 433 -16.94 -7.25 34.35
C PRO A 433 -15.79 -7.63 35.29
N VAL A 434 -14.65 -6.98 35.19
CA VAL A 434 -13.47 -7.21 36.06
C VAL A 434 -13.50 -6.37 37.35
N ASN A 435 -14.41 -5.38 37.38
CA ASN A 435 -14.61 -4.52 38.55
C ASN A 435 -16.10 -4.16 38.71
N SER A 436 -16.46 -3.46 39.77
CA SER A 436 -17.84 -3.08 40.10
C SER A 436 -18.29 -1.76 39.46
N ALA A 437 -17.49 -1.14 38.61
CA ALA A 437 -17.87 0.12 37.93
C ALA A 437 -19.03 -0.10 36.96
N ALA A 438 -19.92 0.84 36.89
CA ALA A 438 -21.05 0.81 35.93
C ALA A 438 -20.58 0.96 34.46
N THR A 439 -19.46 1.63 34.25
CA THR A 439 -18.84 1.84 32.93
C THR A 439 -17.33 1.63 33.01
N GLY A 440 -16.70 1.31 31.90
CA GLY A 440 -15.25 1.09 31.87
C GLY A 440 -14.83 -0.08 32.75
N ASN A 441 -15.58 -1.17 32.71
CA ASN A 441 -15.44 -2.30 33.62
C ASN A 441 -14.81 -3.55 33.00
N TYR A 442 -14.35 -3.46 31.72
CA TYR A 442 -13.66 -4.57 31.03
C TYR A 442 -12.49 -4.04 30.19
N PRO A 443 -11.27 -4.61 30.30
CA PRO A 443 -10.09 -4.09 29.62
C PRO A 443 -10.15 -4.34 28.11
N ILE A 444 -9.71 -3.36 27.31
CA ILE A 444 -9.50 -3.50 25.87
C ILE A 444 -8.06 -3.93 25.64
N ILE A 445 -7.79 -5.21 25.79
CA ILE A 445 -6.46 -5.80 25.60
C ILE A 445 -6.56 -6.86 24.51
N PHE A 446 -5.76 -6.70 23.44
CA PHE A 446 -5.73 -7.65 22.34
C PHE A 446 -4.34 -7.75 21.70
N PRO A 447 -4.00 -8.87 21.06
CA PRO A 447 -2.75 -9.01 20.33
C PRO A 447 -2.79 -8.13 19.06
N ALA A 448 -1.68 -7.47 18.77
CA ALA A 448 -1.43 -6.74 17.53
C ALA A 448 -0.16 -7.29 16.87
N ASN A 449 -0.16 -8.59 16.59
CA ASN A 449 0.99 -9.26 16.02
C ASN A 449 1.11 -8.97 14.54
N LYS A 450 2.35 -8.86 14.05
CA LYS A 450 2.68 -8.80 12.63
C LYS A 450 3.84 -9.75 12.35
N PHE A 451 3.65 -10.60 11.34
CA PHE A 451 4.68 -11.47 10.80
C PHE A 451 4.83 -11.12 9.32
N GLN A 452 6.04 -10.80 8.89
CA GLN A 452 6.33 -10.47 7.50
C GLN A 452 7.58 -11.19 7.06
N TRP A 453 7.57 -11.78 5.86
CA TRP A 453 8.75 -12.39 5.25
C TRP A 453 8.86 -11.99 3.79
N ILE A 454 10.10 -11.68 3.38
CA ILE A 454 10.40 -11.10 2.07
C ILE A 454 11.53 -11.90 1.42
N PRO A 455 11.25 -13.07 0.83
CA PRO A 455 12.21 -13.70 -0.07
C PRO A 455 12.30 -12.92 -1.38
N SER A 456 13.52 -12.70 -1.86
CA SER A 456 13.77 -12.14 -3.18
C SER A 456 14.98 -12.80 -3.85
N ILE A 457 14.95 -12.81 -5.18
CA ILE A 457 16.07 -13.31 -6.00
C ILE A 457 16.23 -12.42 -7.23
N LYS A 458 17.47 -12.09 -7.53
CA LYS A 458 17.89 -11.47 -8.80
C LYS A 458 18.88 -12.36 -9.52
N ILE A 459 18.74 -12.43 -10.82
CA ILE A 459 19.68 -13.13 -11.71
C ILE A 459 20.06 -12.16 -12.80
N ASP A 460 21.38 -11.98 -13.00
CA ASP A 460 21.97 -11.18 -14.06
C ASP A 460 22.74 -12.10 -15.00
N HIS A 461 22.59 -11.89 -16.31
CA HIS A 461 23.22 -12.73 -17.32
C HIS A 461 23.78 -11.92 -18.49
N GLU A 462 25.09 -12.02 -18.70
CA GLU A 462 25.79 -11.52 -19.88
C GLU A 462 25.62 -12.52 -21.03
N LEU A 463 24.55 -12.32 -21.83
CA LEU A 463 24.27 -13.21 -22.97
C LEU A 463 25.38 -13.11 -24.02
N THR A 464 25.82 -11.88 -24.29
CA THR A 464 26.99 -11.54 -25.12
C THR A 464 27.66 -10.32 -24.51
N ASN A 465 28.85 -9.93 -25.04
CA ASN A 465 29.49 -8.68 -24.62
C ASN A 465 28.66 -7.42 -24.83
N ASN A 466 27.58 -7.51 -25.61
CA ASN A 466 26.70 -6.40 -25.97
C ASN A 466 25.27 -6.56 -25.44
N ILE A 467 24.90 -7.72 -24.90
CA ILE A 467 23.55 -8.01 -24.41
C ILE A 467 23.61 -8.47 -22.97
N HIS A 468 23.03 -7.67 -22.11
CA HIS A 468 22.86 -7.94 -20.70
C HIS A 468 21.38 -8.13 -20.37
N LEU A 469 21.06 -9.16 -19.61
CA LEU A 469 19.73 -9.50 -19.15
C LEU A 469 19.67 -9.55 -17.63
N SER A 470 18.59 -9.07 -17.04
CA SER A 470 18.33 -9.23 -15.61
C SER A 470 16.91 -9.66 -15.33
N GLY A 471 16.75 -10.48 -14.30
CA GLY A 471 15.46 -10.93 -13.81
C GLY A 471 15.39 -10.79 -12.29
N TYR A 472 14.31 -10.18 -11.78
CA TYR A 472 14.06 -9.99 -10.35
C TYR A 472 12.70 -10.55 -9.97
N TYR A 473 12.64 -11.26 -8.85
CA TYR A 473 11.42 -11.74 -8.22
C TYR A 473 11.46 -11.44 -6.73
N ALA A 474 10.36 -10.91 -6.19
CA ALA A 474 10.16 -10.76 -4.75
C ALA A 474 8.72 -11.10 -4.35
N LEU A 475 8.58 -11.68 -3.17
CA LEU A 475 7.32 -11.90 -2.49
C LEU A 475 7.38 -11.19 -1.13
N THR A 476 6.52 -10.21 -0.89
CA THR A 476 6.31 -9.65 0.44
C THR A 476 5.05 -10.26 1.03
N ALA A 477 5.21 -11.14 1.99
CA ALA A 477 4.12 -11.87 2.63
C ALA A 477 3.96 -11.40 4.07
N THR A 478 2.78 -10.89 4.40
CA THR A 478 2.46 -10.34 5.73
C THR A 478 1.20 -10.97 6.28
N ASP A 479 1.31 -11.50 7.48
CA ASP A 479 0.20 -11.97 8.28
C ASP A 479 0.11 -11.11 9.54
N LYS A 480 -1.02 -10.41 9.74
CA LYS A 480 -1.14 -9.49 10.87
C LYS A 480 -2.54 -9.42 11.46
N ASP A 481 -2.59 -9.17 12.76
CA ASP A 481 -3.81 -8.70 13.43
C ASP A 481 -4.15 -7.28 12.95
N ASN A 482 -5.41 -7.01 12.66
CA ASN A 482 -5.90 -5.70 12.22
C ASN A 482 -6.99 -5.17 13.15
N GLY A 483 -6.55 -4.67 14.30
CA GLY A 483 -7.43 -4.16 15.33
C GLY A 483 -8.03 -5.24 16.21
N GLY A 484 -8.73 -4.81 17.25
CA GLY A 484 -9.42 -5.63 18.22
C GLY A 484 -10.14 -4.77 19.25
N ASP A 485 -10.99 -5.38 20.04
CA ASP A 485 -11.84 -4.71 21.03
C ASP A 485 -11.74 -5.35 22.43
N GLY A 486 -10.82 -6.30 22.61
CA GLY A 486 -10.60 -7.03 23.86
C GLY A 486 -11.62 -8.14 24.14
N LEU A 487 -12.69 -8.26 23.35
CA LEU A 487 -13.66 -9.33 23.51
C LEU A 487 -13.14 -10.66 22.96
N PRO A 488 -13.62 -11.80 23.50
CA PRO A 488 -13.30 -13.11 22.96
C PRO A 488 -14.05 -13.37 21.63
N ASP A 489 -13.52 -14.27 20.82
CA ASP A 489 -14.25 -14.83 19.70
C ASP A 489 -15.47 -15.65 20.20
N PRO A 490 -16.59 -15.65 19.50
CA PRO A 490 -16.87 -15.05 18.18
C PRO A 490 -17.37 -13.61 18.20
N ILE A 491 -17.59 -13.02 19.38
CA ILE A 491 -18.20 -11.68 19.53
C ILE A 491 -17.23 -10.52 19.31
N SER A 492 -15.95 -10.81 19.10
CA SER A 492 -14.91 -9.82 18.88
C SER A 492 -15.06 -9.09 17.55
N ALA A 493 -14.75 -7.79 17.55
CA ALA A 493 -14.57 -6.99 16.32
C ALA A 493 -13.18 -7.20 15.67
N ARG A 494 -12.38 -8.13 16.16
CA ARG A 494 -11.04 -8.41 15.67
C ARG A 494 -11.05 -8.82 14.20
N ARG A 495 -10.08 -8.30 13.45
CA ARG A 495 -9.82 -8.66 12.05
C ARG A 495 -8.41 -9.20 11.89
N TYR A 496 -8.20 -9.88 10.79
CA TYR A 496 -6.93 -10.50 10.43
C TYR A 496 -6.65 -10.31 8.94
N GLN A 497 -5.41 -9.98 8.60
CA GLN A 497 -4.98 -9.77 7.22
C GLN A 497 -3.90 -10.78 6.82
N VAL A 498 -4.05 -11.34 5.61
CA VAL A 498 -3.08 -12.24 4.97
C VAL A 498 -2.65 -11.62 3.64
N ILE A 499 -1.70 -10.69 3.72
CA ILE A 499 -1.32 -9.86 2.60
C ILE A 499 -0.21 -10.54 1.80
N ARG A 500 -0.30 -10.45 0.48
CA ARG A 500 0.71 -10.98 -0.45
C ARG A 500 1.00 -9.96 -1.54
N GLY A 501 2.19 -9.38 -1.50
CA GLY A 501 2.75 -8.53 -2.54
C GLY A 501 3.73 -9.34 -3.40
N THR A 502 3.55 -9.37 -4.70
CA THR A 502 4.45 -10.08 -5.62
C THR A 502 4.96 -9.12 -6.66
N THR A 503 6.27 -9.08 -6.86
CA THR A 503 6.93 -8.24 -7.87
C THR A 503 7.79 -9.10 -8.77
N VAL A 504 7.65 -8.94 -10.09
CA VAL A 504 8.47 -9.56 -11.11
C VAL A 504 8.99 -8.47 -12.04
N ARG A 505 10.30 -8.50 -12.35
CA ARG A 505 10.93 -7.62 -13.34
C ARG A 505 11.83 -8.42 -14.25
N ILE A 506 11.81 -8.13 -15.52
CA ILE A 506 12.74 -8.65 -16.52
C ILE A 506 13.21 -7.45 -17.33
N ASN A 507 14.51 -7.20 -17.34
CA ASN A 507 15.12 -6.08 -18.07
C ASN A 507 16.23 -6.62 -18.98
N GLY A 508 16.50 -5.86 -20.05
CA GLY A 508 17.57 -6.14 -20.97
C GLY A 508 18.19 -4.88 -21.55
N ASP A 509 19.51 -4.87 -21.61
CA ASP A 509 20.30 -3.82 -22.26
C ASP A 509 20.98 -4.38 -23.50
N TYR A 510 20.94 -3.62 -24.60
CA TYR A 510 21.63 -3.98 -25.84
C TYR A 510 22.47 -2.82 -26.34
N VAL A 511 23.80 -2.98 -26.31
CA VAL A 511 24.77 -2.04 -26.89
C VAL A 511 24.85 -2.29 -28.38
N PHE A 512 24.00 -1.58 -29.15
CA PHE A 512 24.00 -1.70 -30.62
C PHE A 512 25.27 -1.14 -31.24
N ARG A 513 25.77 -0.02 -30.71
CA ARG A 513 27.06 0.64 -31.01
C ARG A 513 27.57 1.27 -29.72
N PRO A 514 28.87 1.60 -29.64
CA PRO A 514 29.42 2.32 -28.49
C PRO A 514 28.69 3.63 -28.11
N THR A 515 28.00 4.22 -29.10
CA THR A 515 27.21 5.46 -28.95
C THR A 515 25.70 5.26 -28.93
N VAL A 516 25.20 4.02 -29.05
CA VAL A 516 23.77 3.72 -29.09
C VAL A 516 23.48 2.49 -28.21
N VAL A 517 22.75 2.73 -27.15
CA VAL A 517 22.32 1.68 -26.20
C VAL A 517 20.80 1.63 -26.17
N PHE A 518 20.27 0.44 -26.32
CA PHE A 518 18.86 0.14 -26.11
C PHE A 518 18.68 -0.48 -24.73
N HIS A 519 17.64 -0.04 -23.99
CA HIS A 519 17.16 -0.67 -22.77
C HIS A 519 15.69 -1.03 -22.93
N GLY A 520 15.25 -2.17 -22.41
CA GLY A 520 13.86 -2.58 -22.41
C GLY A 520 13.53 -3.46 -21.20
N GLY A 521 12.30 -3.35 -20.70
CA GLY A 521 11.87 -4.12 -19.56
C GLY A 521 10.36 -4.41 -19.56
N ILE A 522 10.00 -5.54 -19.00
CA ILE A 522 8.62 -5.91 -18.70
C ILE A 522 8.52 -6.31 -17.23
N GLY A 523 7.40 -6.02 -16.62
CA GLY A 523 7.18 -6.32 -15.22
C GLY A 523 5.74 -6.64 -14.88
N TYR A 524 5.57 -7.18 -13.71
CA TYR A 524 4.28 -7.47 -13.13
C TYR A 524 4.33 -7.26 -11.62
N GLN A 525 3.35 -6.54 -11.09
CA GLN A 525 3.13 -6.40 -9.67
C GLN A 525 1.72 -6.88 -9.33
N ARG A 526 1.60 -7.64 -8.27
CA ARG A 526 0.32 -8.04 -7.70
C ARG A 526 0.32 -7.76 -6.21
N TYR A 527 -0.76 -7.14 -5.75
CA TYR A 527 -1.07 -6.98 -4.33
C TYR A 527 -2.40 -7.66 -4.02
N HIS A 528 -2.44 -8.47 -2.98
CA HIS A 528 -3.63 -9.19 -2.54
C HIS A 528 -3.75 -9.07 -1.03
N ASN A 529 -4.78 -8.36 -0.57
CA ASN A 529 -5.01 -8.06 0.83
C ASN A 529 -6.43 -8.41 1.25
N PRO A 530 -6.70 -9.65 1.68
CA PRO A 530 -7.90 -10.00 2.37
C PRO A 530 -7.82 -9.53 3.83
N ASP A 531 -8.85 -8.82 4.26
CA ASP A 531 -9.04 -8.34 5.62
C ASP A 531 -10.36 -8.91 6.15
N THR A 532 -10.27 -9.92 6.98
CA THR A 532 -11.40 -10.73 7.42
C THR A 532 -11.40 -10.95 8.93
N THR A 533 -12.49 -11.44 9.48
CA THR A 533 -12.49 -11.96 10.86
C THR A 533 -11.73 -13.29 10.94
N PRO A 534 -11.15 -13.65 12.10
CA PRO A 534 -10.59 -14.98 12.32
C PRO A 534 -11.60 -16.11 12.15
N ILE A 535 -12.88 -15.84 12.44
CA ILE A 535 -13.96 -16.82 12.33
C ILE A 535 -14.83 -16.48 11.11
N THR A 536 -14.73 -17.25 10.06
CA THR A 536 -15.44 -17.04 8.78
C THR A 536 -16.55 -18.06 8.53
N ASN A 537 -16.79 -18.99 9.45
CA ASN A 537 -17.75 -20.09 9.31
C ASN A 537 -18.74 -20.17 10.46
N TYR A 538 -18.96 -19.08 11.19
CA TYR A 538 -19.93 -19.08 12.29
C TYR A 538 -21.35 -19.23 11.73
N ASP A 539 -22.05 -20.26 12.19
CA ASP A 539 -23.45 -20.47 11.86
C ASP A 539 -24.34 -19.80 12.92
N GLN A 540 -24.98 -18.73 12.53
CA GLN A 540 -25.84 -17.94 13.40
C GLN A 540 -27.10 -18.67 13.81
N SER A 541 -27.61 -19.57 12.98
CA SER A 541 -28.80 -20.38 13.26
C SER A 541 -28.55 -21.38 14.39
N SER A 542 -27.52 -22.21 14.26
CA SER A 542 -27.19 -23.19 15.29
C SER A 542 -26.59 -22.54 16.54
N GLY A 543 -25.74 -21.53 16.38
CA GLY A 543 -25.04 -20.86 17.47
C GLY A 543 -25.96 -19.97 18.32
N LEU A 544 -26.79 -19.16 17.69
CA LEU A 544 -27.62 -18.17 18.35
C LEU A 544 -29.12 -18.52 18.31
N GLY A 545 -29.58 -19.31 17.35
CA GLY A 545 -30.98 -19.56 17.11
C GLY A 545 -31.65 -18.52 16.22
N LEU A 546 -30.86 -17.71 15.49
CA LEU A 546 -31.38 -16.75 14.54
C LEU A 546 -32.03 -17.50 13.37
N GLN A 547 -33.24 -17.09 12.99
CA GLN A 547 -33.96 -17.65 11.85
C GLN A 547 -33.59 -16.90 10.57
N GLY A 548 -33.45 -17.64 9.44
CA GLY A 548 -33.02 -17.04 8.17
C GLY A 548 -31.61 -16.49 8.15
N ALA A 549 -30.81 -16.81 9.16
CA ALA A 549 -29.51 -16.25 9.40
C ALA A 549 -28.44 -16.73 8.39
N LEU A 550 -27.43 -15.91 8.21
CA LEU A 550 -26.32 -16.17 7.30
C LEU A 550 -25.23 -17.03 7.99
N VAL A 551 -24.54 -17.82 7.18
CA VAL A 551 -23.29 -18.48 7.56
C VAL A 551 -22.12 -17.64 7.03
N GLY A 552 -21.14 -17.35 7.86
CA GLY A 552 -19.95 -16.61 7.42
C GLY A 552 -19.27 -15.78 8.52
N GLY A 553 -19.96 -15.49 9.61
CA GLY A 553 -19.40 -14.74 10.73
C GLY A 553 -20.43 -14.46 11.81
N PHE A 554 -19.98 -13.99 12.95
CA PHE A 554 -20.88 -13.52 14.01
C PHE A 554 -21.59 -12.25 13.53
N PRO A 555 -22.91 -12.07 13.78
CA PRO A 555 -23.63 -10.87 13.39
C PRO A 555 -23.09 -9.66 14.16
N GLN A 556 -23.16 -8.49 13.54
CA GLN A 556 -22.87 -7.25 14.23
C GLN A 556 -24.09 -6.89 15.09
N ILE A 557 -23.85 -6.64 16.38
CA ILE A 557 -24.90 -6.19 17.32
C ILE A 557 -24.47 -4.84 17.85
N THR A 558 -25.27 -3.81 17.59
CA THR A 558 -24.96 -2.42 17.92
C THR A 558 -26.06 -1.82 18.77
N GLY A 559 -25.69 -1.00 19.74
CA GLY A 559 -26.62 -0.20 20.51
C GLY A 559 -26.41 1.28 20.28
N THR A 560 -27.46 2.04 20.02
CA THR A 560 -27.38 3.49 20.03
C THR A 560 -27.42 4.01 21.46
N PRO A 561 -26.68 5.09 21.82
CA PRO A 561 -26.75 5.65 23.16
C PRO A 561 -28.04 6.46 23.34
N ALA A 562 -28.46 6.66 24.60
CA ALA A 562 -29.45 7.63 24.97
C ALA A 562 -29.01 9.05 24.54
N ALA A 563 -29.99 9.93 24.24
CA ALA A 563 -29.85 11.21 23.54
C ALA A 563 -28.75 12.21 24.03
N ASN A 564 -28.11 11.93 25.17
CA ASN A 564 -27.08 12.81 25.76
C ASN A 564 -25.65 12.22 25.73
N GLY A 565 -25.43 11.13 25.06
CA GLY A 565 -24.10 10.49 24.97
C GLY A 565 -23.55 10.47 23.54
N THR A 566 -22.43 11.15 23.33
CA THR A 566 -21.67 11.12 22.07
C THR A 566 -20.99 9.76 21.93
N TYR A 567 -21.62 8.79 21.27
CA TYR A 567 -21.04 7.46 21.05
C TYR A 567 -21.19 7.04 19.59
N GLY A 568 -20.10 6.65 18.95
CA GLY A 568 -20.08 6.16 17.57
C GLY A 568 -19.05 5.07 17.39
N LEU A 569 -19.25 4.18 16.42
CA LEU A 569 -18.17 3.39 15.84
C LEU A 569 -17.43 4.29 14.86
N SER A 570 -16.09 4.25 14.88
CA SER A 570 -15.32 4.87 13.81
C SER A 570 -15.57 4.14 12.49
N ALA A 571 -15.27 4.80 11.36
CA ALA A 571 -15.34 4.18 10.04
C ALA A 571 -14.49 2.90 9.91
N SER A 572 -13.53 2.70 10.82
CA SER A 572 -12.69 1.50 10.93
C SER A 572 -13.29 0.41 11.85
N GLY A 573 -14.52 0.59 12.37
CA GLY A 573 -15.16 -0.38 13.27
C GLY A 573 -14.60 -0.41 14.68
N GLN A 574 -13.73 0.54 15.05
CA GLN A 574 -13.24 0.67 16.42
C GLN A 574 -14.26 1.44 17.27
N PRO A 575 -14.52 1.01 18.51
CA PRO A 575 -15.35 1.78 19.40
C PRO A 575 -14.69 3.13 19.66
N THR A 576 -15.38 4.20 19.25
CA THR A 576 -14.89 5.58 19.48
C THR A 576 -15.04 6.02 20.93
N ASN A 577 -15.80 5.24 21.73
CA ASN A 577 -15.97 5.49 23.17
C ASN A 577 -16.08 4.19 23.97
N SER A 578 -15.37 4.15 25.08
CA SER A 578 -15.28 3.04 26.04
C SER A 578 -16.60 2.65 26.73
N ASN A 579 -17.69 3.39 26.50
CA ASN A 579 -18.94 3.22 27.25
C ASN A 579 -20.05 2.46 26.49
N GLN A 580 -19.79 1.95 25.27
CA GLN A 580 -20.79 1.15 24.55
C GLN A 580 -20.81 -0.30 25.05
N VAL A 581 -21.95 -0.74 25.53
CA VAL A 581 -22.17 -2.14 25.92
C VAL A 581 -22.39 -3.01 24.70
N LEU A 582 -23.16 -2.54 23.73
CA LEU A 582 -23.49 -3.27 22.50
C LEU A 582 -22.66 -2.75 21.34
N ALA A 583 -21.48 -3.31 21.16
CA ALA A 583 -20.62 -3.18 19.99
C ALA A 583 -19.91 -4.53 19.79
N LEU A 584 -20.66 -5.50 19.25
CA LEU A 584 -20.24 -6.88 19.14
C LEU A 584 -20.13 -7.28 17.66
N GLY A 585 -19.23 -8.19 17.39
CA GLY A 585 -19.01 -8.74 16.06
C GLY A 585 -18.23 -7.84 15.10
N PRO A 586 -17.69 -8.39 14.01
CA PRO A 586 -16.88 -7.68 13.05
C PRO A 586 -17.73 -6.74 12.18
N SER A 587 -17.24 -5.50 11.95
CA SER A 587 -17.99 -4.50 11.19
C SER A 587 -17.86 -4.65 9.68
N ASN A 588 -16.68 -5.00 9.18
CA ASN A 588 -16.38 -5.00 7.75
C ASN A 588 -15.44 -6.14 7.37
N TYR A 589 -15.67 -6.69 6.19
CA TYR A 589 -14.73 -7.55 5.46
C TYR A 589 -14.25 -6.77 4.24
N GLN A 590 -12.95 -6.80 3.97
CA GLN A 590 -12.37 -6.11 2.83
C GLN A 590 -11.49 -7.05 2.03
N LEU A 591 -11.44 -6.86 0.73
CA LEU A 591 -10.51 -7.53 -0.15
C LEU A 591 -10.01 -6.53 -1.19
N TYR A 592 -8.73 -6.23 -1.12
CA TYR A 592 -8.05 -5.46 -2.14
C TYR A 592 -7.20 -6.37 -3.01
N VAL A 593 -7.34 -6.23 -4.31
CA VAL A 593 -6.48 -6.91 -5.28
C VAL A 593 -6.04 -5.90 -6.33
N LEU A 594 -4.74 -5.72 -6.47
CA LEU A 594 -4.14 -4.94 -7.55
C LEU A 594 -3.38 -5.88 -8.48
N ASN A 595 -3.57 -5.73 -9.78
CA ASN A 595 -2.73 -6.34 -10.80
C ASN A 595 -2.19 -5.23 -11.69
N LYS A 596 -0.87 -5.17 -11.88
CA LYS A 596 -0.20 -4.11 -12.62
C LYS A 596 0.92 -4.66 -13.49
N PRO A 597 0.64 -5.08 -14.73
CA PRO A 597 1.67 -5.25 -15.74
C PRO A 597 2.28 -3.90 -16.16
N THR A 598 3.59 -3.88 -16.37
CA THR A 598 4.38 -2.74 -16.80
C THR A 598 5.26 -3.11 -17.98
N ALA A 599 5.52 -2.17 -18.84
CA ALA A 599 6.49 -2.29 -19.92
C ALA A 599 7.20 -0.96 -20.10
N VAL A 600 8.49 -1.04 -20.35
CA VAL A 600 9.37 0.11 -20.52
C VAL A 600 10.33 -0.16 -21.68
N ALA A 601 10.72 0.85 -22.47
CA ALA A 601 11.78 0.73 -23.48
C ALA A 601 12.43 2.08 -23.85
N SER A 602 13.81 2.25 -23.94
CA SER A 602 14.54 3.48 -24.31
C SER A 602 15.72 3.24 -25.24
N VAL A 603 16.09 4.32 -25.89
CA VAL A 603 17.34 4.43 -26.66
C VAL A 603 18.13 5.62 -26.13
N SER A 604 19.35 5.38 -25.69
CA SER A 604 20.34 6.40 -25.42
C SER A 604 21.26 6.53 -26.63
N TRP A 605 21.41 7.74 -27.16
CA TRP A 605 22.23 8.03 -28.32
C TRP A 605 23.16 9.22 -28.07
N VAL A 606 24.46 8.98 -28.11
CA VAL A 606 25.50 10.01 -27.98
C VAL A 606 25.96 10.42 -29.36
N LYS A 607 25.92 11.73 -29.68
CA LYS A 607 26.38 12.28 -30.96
C LYS A 607 27.00 13.66 -30.74
N GLY A 608 28.33 13.78 -30.93
CA GLY A 608 29.04 15.02 -30.65
C GLY A 608 28.85 15.41 -29.17
N ASP A 609 28.45 16.64 -28.93
CA ASP A 609 28.23 17.20 -27.58
C ASP A 609 26.80 16.93 -27.05
N HIS A 610 26.05 16.09 -27.72
CA HIS A 610 24.68 15.74 -27.39
C HIS A 610 24.58 14.32 -26.85
N ALA A 611 23.94 14.15 -25.69
CA ALA A 611 23.54 12.85 -25.14
C ALA A 611 22.01 12.77 -25.11
N MET A 612 21.44 12.25 -26.18
CA MET A 612 20.00 12.15 -26.37
C MET A 612 19.44 10.87 -25.76
N LYS A 613 18.26 10.94 -25.19
CA LYS A 613 17.49 9.78 -24.74
C LYS A 613 16.03 9.90 -25.20
N PHE A 614 15.55 8.87 -25.84
CA PHE A 614 14.17 8.75 -26.29
C PHE A 614 13.52 7.59 -25.55
N GLY A 615 12.29 7.79 -25.10
CA GLY A 615 11.75 6.79 -24.22
C GLY A 615 10.24 6.77 -24.06
N GLY A 616 9.72 5.66 -23.49
CA GLY A 616 8.33 5.58 -23.05
C GLY A 616 8.06 4.41 -22.12
N GLU A 617 6.96 4.50 -21.47
CA GLU A 617 6.48 3.52 -20.53
C GLU A 617 5.00 3.22 -20.76
N PHE A 618 4.61 2.03 -20.37
CA PHE A 618 3.23 1.62 -20.35
C PHE A 618 2.95 0.85 -19.05
N LYS A 619 1.80 1.13 -18.45
CA LYS A 619 1.28 0.33 -17.34
C LYS A 619 -0.23 0.20 -17.44
N TYR A 620 -0.73 -0.92 -16.98
CA TYR A 620 -2.15 -1.17 -16.85
C TYR A 620 -2.44 -1.55 -15.41
N GLU A 621 -3.40 -0.89 -14.81
CA GLU A 621 -3.78 -1.10 -13.42
C GLU A 621 -5.20 -1.66 -13.39
N SER A 622 -5.36 -2.80 -12.72
CA SER A 622 -6.65 -3.42 -12.46
C SER A 622 -6.80 -3.63 -10.96
N PHE A 623 -7.77 -2.97 -10.37
CA PHE A 623 -7.93 -2.88 -8.92
C PHE A 623 -9.33 -3.31 -8.49
N LEU A 624 -9.40 -4.37 -7.68
CA LEU A 624 -10.61 -4.78 -6.97
C LEU A 624 -10.63 -4.12 -5.59
N ASN A 625 -11.70 -3.39 -5.33
CA ASN A 625 -12.02 -2.92 -3.99
C ASN A 625 -13.34 -3.55 -3.55
N ARG A 626 -13.28 -4.71 -2.92
CA ARG A 626 -14.44 -5.38 -2.35
C ARG A 626 -14.56 -4.99 -0.88
N VAL A 627 -15.62 -4.29 -0.55
CA VAL A 627 -15.99 -4.00 0.84
C VAL A 627 -17.30 -4.69 1.13
N ALA A 628 -17.33 -5.54 2.13
CA ALA A 628 -18.50 -6.28 2.57
C ALA A 628 -18.89 -5.78 3.96
N THR A 629 -19.43 -4.57 4.02
CA THR A 629 -19.95 -4.00 5.26
C THR A 629 -21.21 -4.76 5.65
N GLN A 630 -21.26 -5.27 6.89
CA GLN A 630 -22.45 -5.90 7.48
C GLN A 630 -23.02 -7.08 6.67
N ALA A 631 -22.18 -7.75 5.89
CA ALA A 631 -22.63 -8.89 5.06
C ALA A 631 -23.14 -10.08 5.88
N VAL A 632 -22.84 -10.12 7.17
CA VAL A 632 -23.31 -11.14 8.12
C VAL A 632 -24.49 -10.70 8.97
N GLY A 633 -25.11 -9.58 8.60
CA GLY A 633 -26.21 -8.95 9.34
C GLY A 633 -25.72 -7.97 10.41
N ASN A 634 -26.47 -6.90 10.60
CA ASN A 634 -26.33 -5.96 11.70
C ASN A 634 -27.67 -5.75 12.37
N TYR A 635 -27.74 -5.97 13.65
CA TYR A 635 -28.91 -5.74 14.50
C TYR A 635 -28.64 -4.52 15.37
N SER A 636 -29.44 -3.48 15.18
CA SER A 636 -29.34 -2.23 15.94
C SER A 636 -30.43 -2.16 17.01
N PHE A 637 -30.04 -1.82 18.21
CA PHE A 637 -30.93 -1.65 19.35
C PHE A 637 -30.90 -0.21 19.82
N ASP A 638 -32.06 0.38 19.99
CA ASP A 638 -32.26 1.79 20.36
C ASP A 638 -33.00 1.91 21.68
N PRO A 639 -32.69 2.86 22.56
CA PRO A 639 -33.42 3.09 23.80
C PRO A 639 -34.92 3.31 23.64
N SER A 640 -35.37 3.82 22.48
CA SER A 640 -36.79 4.08 22.21
C SER A 640 -37.65 2.83 22.26
N GLN A 641 -37.09 1.64 21.98
CA GLN A 641 -37.82 0.38 22.01
C GLN A 641 -38.21 -0.04 23.45
N SER A 642 -37.44 0.38 24.45
CA SER A 642 -37.71 0.18 25.89
C SER A 642 -37.99 1.50 26.62
N GLY A 643 -38.20 2.61 25.88
CA GLY A 643 -38.54 3.90 26.37
C GLY A 643 -40.03 4.22 26.23
N LEU A 644 -40.44 5.42 26.57
CA LEU A 644 -41.78 5.93 26.43
C LEU A 644 -42.06 6.45 25.00
N PRO A 645 -42.94 5.82 24.20
CA PRO A 645 -43.10 6.14 22.78
C PRO A 645 -43.58 7.58 22.51
N SER A 646 -44.35 8.16 23.39
CA SER A 646 -44.94 9.50 23.24
C SER A 646 -43.89 10.62 23.23
N THR A 647 -42.70 10.33 23.61
CA THR A 647 -41.61 11.33 23.72
C THR A 647 -40.60 11.26 22.59
N ASN A 648 -40.60 10.21 21.77
CA ASN A 648 -39.62 9.96 20.70
C ASN A 648 -38.17 10.35 21.09
N GLY A 649 -37.77 10.17 22.36
CA GLY A 649 -36.50 10.59 22.91
C GLY A 649 -36.22 12.09 22.91
N GLN A 650 -37.18 12.93 22.51
CA GLN A 650 -36.97 14.36 22.41
C GLN A 650 -37.54 15.13 23.61
N ASN A 651 -36.72 15.96 24.16
CA ASN A 651 -37.02 17.06 25.09
C ASN A 651 -37.71 16.72 26.43
N LEU A 652 -37.21 15.68 27.07
CA LEU A 652 -37.52 15.39 28.47
C LEU A 652 -36.63 16.22 29.41
N GLN A 653 -36.68 17.55 29.31
CA GLN A 653 -35.84 18.46 30.14
C GLN A 653 -34.36 18.06 30.26
N GLY A 654 -33.81 17.51 29.17
CA GLY A 654 -32.43 17.00 29.13
C GLY A 654 -32.24 15.58 29.68
N GLY A 655 -33.31 14.90 30.15
CA GLY A 655 -33.32 13.52 30.57
C GLY A 655 -33.65 12.51 29.46
N TYR A 656 -33.67 11.22 29.80
CA TYR A 656 -33.94 10.14 28.85
C TYR A 656 -34.77 9.03 29.49
N THR A 657 -35.42 8.20 28.65
CA THR A 657 -36.04 6.94 29.01
C THR A 657 -35.58 5.81 28.10
N GLY A 658 -35.61 4.57 28.60
CA GLY A 658 -35.21 3.41 27.87
C GLY A 658 -33.71 3.15 27.92
N SER A 659 -33.32 1.96 27.46
CA SER A 659 -31.91 1.50 27.38
C SER A 659 -31.74 0.57 26.19
N SER A 660 -30.72 0.77 25.39
CA SER A 660 -30.38 -0.14 24.27
C SER A 660 -30.11 -1.56 24.75
N LEU A 661 -29.48 -1.71 25.93
CA LEU A 661 -29.26 -3.03 26.53
C LEU A 661 -30.56 -3.71 26.92
N VAL A 662 -31.56 -2.97 27.46
CA VAL A 662 -32.88 -3.52 27.78
C VAL A 662 -33.63 -3.87 26.48
N SER A 663 -33.57 -3.01 25.45
CA SER A 663 -34.14 -3.31 24.14
C SER A 663 -33.56 -4.59 23.54
N PHE A 664 -32.24 -4.77 23.68
CA PHE A 664 -31.54 -5.99 23.28
C PHE A 664 -32.02 -7.22 24.09
N LEU A 665 -32.06 -7.13 25.40
CA LEU A 665 -32.48 -8.24 26.26
C LEU A 665 -33.93 -8.68 25.99
N LEU A 666 -34.79 -7.75 25.61
CA LEU A 666 -36.19 -8.03 25.21
C LEU A 666 -36.32 -8.45 23.73
N GLY A 667 -35.21 -8.50 22.94
CA GLY A 667 -35.26 -8.87 21.54
C GLY A 667 -35.91 -7.81 20.62
N ASN A 668 -36.08 -6.58 21.11
CA ASN A 668 -36.72 -5.51 20.36
C ASN A 668 -35.71 -4.78 19.46
N VAL A 669 -35.51 -5.33 18.28
CA VAL A 669 -34.62 -4.75 17.28
C VAL A 669 -35.20 -3.44 16.74
N ASN A 670 -34.41 -2.37 16.71
CA ASN A 670 -34.79 -1.11 16.08
C ASN A 670 -34.72 -1.19 14.55
N SER A 671 -33.60 -1.73 14.06
CA SER A 671 -33.39 -1.97 12.64
C SER A 671 -32.45 -3.14 12.42
N GLU A 672 -32.77 -3.93 11.41
CA GLU A 672 -31.89 -4.96 10.89
C GLU A 672 -31.37 -4.53 9.53
N TYR A 673 -30.12 -4.84 9.27
CA TYR A 673 -29.44 -4.44 8.07
C TYR A 673 -28.58 -5.58 7.55
N ILE A 674 -28.83 -6.00 6.31
CA ILE A 674 -28.00 -6.98 5.62
C ILE A 674 -27.45 -6.35 4.36
N GLY A 675 -26.13 -6.23 4.29
CA GLY A 675 -25.45 -5.67 3.13
C GLY A 675 -25.13 -6.72 2.08
N ASN A 676 -25.39 -6.42 0.83
CA ASN A 676 -24.91 -7.24 -0.28
C ASN A 676 -23.47 -6.86 -0.64
N VAL A 677 -22.67 -7.85 -1.00
CA VAL A 677 -21.26 -7.64 -1.32
C VAL A 677 -21.11 -7.18 -2.77
N ALA A 678 -20.70 -5.92 -2.96
CA ALA A 678 -20.26 -5.45 -4.26
C ALA A 678 -18.74 -5.66 -4.41
N ALA A 679 -18.34 -6.10 -5.59
CA ALA A 679 -16.93 -6.32 -5.93
C ALA A 679 -16.60 -5.57 -7.23
N PRO A 680 -16.49 -4.24 -7.18
CA PRO A 680 -16.11 -3.46 -8.36
C PRO A 680 -14.64 -3.68 -8.72
N TRP A 681 -14.39 -3.89 -10.01
CA TRP A 681 -13.07 -3.88 -10.61
C TRP A 681 -12.89 -2.58 -11.36
N PHE A 682 -11.92 -1.78 -10.93
CA PHE A 682 -11.53 -0.55 -11.61
C PHE A 682 -10.30 -0.78 -12.47
N GLU A 683 -10.29 -0.19 -13.64
CA GLU A 683 -9.24 -0.39 -14.64
C GLU A 683 -8.76 0.95 -15.19
N ARG A 684 -7.45 1.03 -15.42
CA ARG A 684 -6.82 2.21 -16.01
C ARG A 684 -5.56 1.82 -16.77
N GLY A 685 -5.48 2.22 -18.03
CA GLY A 685 -4.25 2.20 -18.80
C GLY A 685 -3.53 3.54 -18.70
N SER A 686 -2.23 3.54 -18.61
CA SER A 686 -1.42 4.76 -18.75
C SER A 686 -0.15 4.46 -19.53
N GLY A 687 0.26 5.43 -20.32
CA GLY A 687 1.50 5.39 -21.08
C GLY A 687 2.13 6.76 -21.13
N ALA A 688 3.40 6.81 -21.45
CA ALA A 688 4.10 8.06 -21.67
C ALA A 688 5.18 7.88 -22.72
N PHE A 689 5.46 8.98 -23.44
CA PHE A 689 6.56 9.06 -24.39
C PHE A 689 7.40 10.28 -24.04
N TYR A 690 8.72 10.18 -24.22
CA TYR A 690 9.61 11.29 -23.95
C TYR A 690 10.78 11.34 -24.92
N ALA A 691 11.30 12.55 -25.11
CA ALA A 691 12.55 12.83 -25.78
C ALA A 691 13.30 13.87 -24.94
N GLN A 692 14.56 13.61 -24.68
CA GLN A 692 15.41 14.54 -23.93
C GLN A 692 16.82 14.57 -24.49
N ASP A 693 17.52 15.66 -24.23
CA ASP A 693 18.90 15.85 -24.64
C ASP A 693 19.68 16.58 -23.55
N THR A 694 20.88 16.12 -23.29
CA THR A 694 21.90 16.78 -22.49
C THR A 694 22.94 17.33 -23.44
N TRP A 695 22.91 18.64 -23.66
CA TRP A 695 23.80 19.36 -24.58
C TRP A 695 24.94 20.05 -23.81
N LYS A 696 26.15 19.66 -24.09
CA LYS A 696 27.38 20.31 -23.60
C LYS A 696 27.74 21.49 -24.48
N VAL A 697 27.17 22.65 -24.14
CA VAL A 697 27.42 23.89 -24.92
C VAL A 697 28.89 24.31 -24.85
N THR A 698 29.47 24.13 -23.66
CA THR A 698 30.90 24.35 -23.37
C THR A 698 31.38 23.42 -22.27
N HIS A 699 32.69 23.41 -21.97
CA HIS A 699 33.21 22.65 -20.81
C HIS A 699 32.60 23.07 -19.46
N LYS A 700 31.96 24.25 -19.37
CA LYS A 700 31.37 24.80 -18.14
C LYS A 700 29.85 24.90 -18.18
N LEU A 701 29.24 24.78 -19.34
CA LEU A 701 27.81 24.99 -19.52
C LEU A 701 27.17 23.76 -20.13
N THR A 702 26.25 23.15 -19.40
CA THR A 702 25.39 22.07 -19.85
C THR A 702 23.93 22.52 -19.83
N ILE A 703 23.21 22.25 -20.90
CA ILE A 703 21.76 22.50 -21.02
C ILE A 703 21.07 21.16 -21.17
N ASN A 704 20.12 20.90 -20.30
CA ASN A 704 19.24 19.73 -20.33
C ASN A 704 17.85 20.19 -20.80
N TYR A 705 17.33 19.63 -21.85
CA TYR A 705 15.97 19.94 -22.30
C TYR A 705 15.25 18.69 -22.77
N GLY A 706 13.94 18.70 -22.63
CA GLY A 706 13.14 17.55 -23.03
C GLY A 706 11.65 17.84 -23.07
N LEU A 707 10.96 16.93 -23.68
CA LEU A 707 9.50 16.92 -23.76
C LEU A 707 8.98 15.53 -23.37
N ARG A 708 8.02 15.51 -22.47
CA ARG A 708 7.27 14.31 -22.13
C ARG A 708 5.81 14.49 -22.51
N TYR A 709 5.21 13.44 -23.00
CA TYR A 709 3.78 13.38 -23.27
C TYR A 709 3.17 12.22 -22.48
N ASP A 710 2.30 12.52 -21.51
CA ASP A 710 1.62 11.55 -20.68
C ASP A 710 0.22 11.24 -21.24
N LEU A 711 -0.04 9.97 -21.49
CA LEU A 711 -1.33 9.43 -21.88
C LEU A 711 -1.91 8.70 -20.66
N GLN A 712 -2.81 9.33 -19.95
CA GLN A 712 -3.49 8.70 -18.82
C GLN A 712 -4.95 8.47 -19.20
N GLN A 713 -5.33 7.20 -19.25
CA GLN A 713 -6.73 6.82 -19.40
C GLN A 713 -7.47 7.11 -18.10
N ALA A 714 -8.66 7.67 -18.22
CA ALA A 714 -9.56 7.82 -17.10
C ALA A 714 -9.91 6.45 -16.50
N SER A 715 -10.00 6.40 -15.19
CA SER A 715 -10.38 5.18 -14.51
C SER A 715 -11.85 4.86 -14.74
N HIS A 716 -12.18 3.60 -14.97
CA HIS A 716 -13.56 3.15 -15.14
C HIS A 716 -13.76 1.80 -14.46
N GLU A 717 -14.99 1.50 -14.11
CA GLU A 717 -15.34 0.18 -13.61
C GLU A 717 -15.53 -0.78 -14.79
N GLN A 718 -14.96 -1.97 -14.70
CA GLN A 718 -14.89 -2.96 -15.78
C GLN A 718 -16.22 -3.26 -16.48
N ARG A 719 -17.33 -3.16 -15.78
CA ARG A 719 -18.69 -3.40 -16.29
C ARG A 719 -19.50 -2.11 -16.43
N TYR A 720 -18.87 -0.95 -16.24
CA TYR A 720 -19.52 0.36 -16.30
C TYR A 720 -20.74 0.46 -15.38
N ARG A 721 -20.63 -0.02 -14.13
CA ARG A 721 -21.71 0.02 -13.12
C ARG A 721 -21.69 1.29 -12.27
N THR A 722 -20.73 2.17 -12.45
CA THR A 722 -20.71 3.48 -11.81
C THR A 722 -21.90 4.32 -12.25
N THR A 723 -22.43 5.09 -11.31
CA THR A 723 -23.56 5.99 -11.57
C THR A 723 -23.23 7.38 -11.12
N GLN A 724 -23.79 8.37 -11.83
CA GLN A 724 -23.76 9.78 -11.46
C GLN A 724 -25.15 10.37 -11.55
N PHE A 725 -25.46 11.34 -10.68
CA PHE A 725 -26.68 12.09 -10.79
C PHE A 725 -26.66 13.01 -12.02
N ASN A 726 -27.67 12.88 -12.87
CA ASN A 726 -27.87 13.75 -14.04
C ASN A 726 -29.14 14.57 -13.84
N PRO A 727 -29.03 15.90 -13.65
CA PRO A 727 -30.19 16.76 -13.40
C PRO A 727 -31.12 16.96 -14.61
N SER A 728 -30.70 16.56 -15.81
CA SER A 728 -31.42 16.76 -17.07
C SER A 728 -32.23 15.55 -17.53
N ILE A 729 -32.16 14.43 -16.82
CA ILE A 729 -32.86 13.21 -17.21
C ILE A 729 -34.15 13.06 -16.40
N PRO A 730 -35.29 12.73 -17.04
CA PRO A 730 -36.50 12.39 -16.33
C PRO A 730 -36.33 11.14 -15.45
N ASN A 731 -36.82 11.23 -14.21
CA ASN A 731 -36.82 10.11 -13.27
C ASN A 731 -38.16 9.36 -13.35
N PRO A 732 -38.23 8.15 -13.91
CA PRO A 732 -39.48 7.40 -13.99
C PRO A 732 -40.12 7.08 -12.62
N SER A 733 -39.29 6.85 -11.61
CA SER A 733 -39.75 6.56 -10.24
C SER A 733 -40.31 7.76 -9.51
N ALA A 734 -40.04 8.97 -10.02
CA ALA A 734 -40.57 10.23 -9.48
C ALA A 734 -41.57 10.90 -10.43
N GLY A 735 -42.35 10.11 -11.20
CA GLY A 735 -43.37 10.65 -12.11
C GLY A 735 -42.83 11.49 -13.28
N GLY A 736 -41.58 11.32 -13.65
CA GLY A 736 -40.95 12.03 -14.75
C GLY A 736 -40.31 13.38 -14.39
N LEU A 737 -40.24 13.71 -13.10
CA LEU A 737 -39.45 14.88 -12.65
C LEU A 737 -37.99 14.75 -13.10
N LEU A 738 -37.38 15.90 -13.43
CA LEU A 738 -35.99 15.93 -13.83
C LEU A 738 -35.05 15.61 -12.66
N GLY A 739 -34.01 14.82 -12.92
CA GLY A 739 -33.02 14.38 -11.97
C GLY A 739 -33.10 12.88 -11.72
N ALA A 740 -32.20 12.14 -12.38
CA ALA A 740 -32.06 10.69 -12.20
C ALA A 740 -30.60 10.25 -12.15
N ALA A 741 -30.35 9.08 -11.57
CA ALA A 741 -29.07 8.45 -11.67
C ALA A 741 -28.88 7.84 -13.06
N GLN A 742 -27.73 8.09 -13.66
CA GLN A 742 -27.37 7.59 -14.98
C GLN A 742 -26.13 6.71 -14.87
N PHE A 743 -26.14 5.56 -15.53
CA PHE A 743 -24.98 4.68 -15.61
C PHE A 743 -23.97 5.15 -16.64
N GLU A 744 -22.70 5.00 -16.33
CA GLU A 744 -21.57 5.13 -17.23
C GLU A 744 -21.59 4.07 -18.35
N GLY A 745 -20.87 4.30 -19.43
CA GLY A 745 -20.68 3.35 -20.53
C GLY A 745 -21.66 3.57 -21.69
N TYR A 746 -21.72 2.60 -22.60
CA TYR A 746 -22.42 2.70 -23.87
C TYR A 746 -23.60 1.73 -23.93
N GLY A 747 -24.69 2.14 -24.57
CA GLY A 747 -25.89 1.32 -24.78
C GLY A 747 -27.14 1.86 -24.08
N THR A 748 -28.23 1.10 -24.12
CA THR A 748 -29.54 1.53 -23.58
C THR A 748 -29.46 1.77 -22.08
N GLY A 749 -29.99 2.91 -21.61
CA GLY A 749 -29.98 3.30 -20.20
C GLY A 749 -28.65 3.85 -19.67
N ARG A 750 -27.67 4.07 -20.55
CA ARG A 750 -26.34 4.57 -20.19
C ARG A 750 -26.11 5.97 -20.79
N CYS A 751 -25.10 6.67 -20.29
CA CYS A 751 -24.81 8.04 -20.77
C CYS A 751 -24.19 8.09 -22.18
N ASN A 752 -23.76 6.97 -22.73
CA ASN A 752 -22.86 6.90 -23.92
C ASN A 752 -21.56 7.68 -23.71
N CYS A 753 -21.05 7.66 -22.51
CA CYS A 753 -19.87 8.40 -22.08
C CYS A 753 -19.08 7.62 -21.02
N THR A 754 -17.89 8.12 -20.67
CA THR A 754 -17.20 7.86 -19.40
C THR A 754 -17.33 9.09 -18.52
N PHE A 755 -17.55 8.92 -17.21
CA PHE A 755 -17.70 10.05 -16.30
C PHE A 755 -16.40 10.81 -16.11
N GLU A 756 -15.29 10.12 -16.07
CA GLU A 756 -13.99 10.74 -16.13
C GLU A 756 -13.52 10.90 -17.56
N HIS A 757 -12.84 12.01 -17.86
CA HIS A 757 -12.34 12.30 -19.19
C HIS A 757 -10.83 12.23 -19.27
N ASN A 758 -10.32 11.63 -20.33
CA ASN A 758 -8.90 11.60 -20.61
C ASN A 758 -8.39 13.01 -20.91
N TYR A 759 -7.39 13.46 -20.18
CA TYR A 759 -6.70 14.70 -20.51
C TYR A 759 -5.68 14.44 -21.62
N LYS A 760 -5.94 15.01 -22.81
CA LYS A 760 -5.15 14.71 -24.02
C LYS A 760 -3.96 15.66 -24.24
N TYR A 761 -3.81 16.69 -23.40
CA TYR A 761 -2.83 17.77 -23.60
C TYR A 761 -1.74 17.75 -22.53
N ALA A 762 -1.43 16.59 -21.97
CA ALA A 762 -0.43 16.44 -20.92
C ALA A 762 1.01 16.46 -21.51
N PHE A 763 1.38 17.57 -22.12
CA PHE A 763 2.74 17.82 -22.60
C PHE A 763 3.56 18.50 -21.50
N GLY A 764 4.65 17.87 -21.08
CA GLY A 764 5.54 18.33 -20.04
C GLY A 764 6.90 18.74 -20.57
N PRO A 765 7.05 19.97 -21.09
CA PRO A 765 8.37 20.52 -21.45
C PRO A 765 9.21 20.73 -20.20
N ARG A 766 10.52 20.53 -20.32
CA ARG A 766 11.50 20.67 -19.24
C ARG A 766 12.76 21.33 -19.80
N LEU A 767 13.35 22.19 -18.97
CA LEU A 767 14.59 22.86 -19.25
C LEU A 767 15.41 22.94 -17.96
N GLY A 768 16.68 22.54 -18.04
CA GLY A 768 17.65 22.66 -16.98
C GLY A 768 18.94 23.29 -17.49
N ILE A 769 19.60 24.06 -16.67
CA ILE A 769 20.86 24.72 -16.98
C ILE A 769 21.81 24.47 -15.81
N THR A 770 22.97 23.95 -16.10
CA THR A 770 24.05 23.74 -15.14
C THR A 770 25.28 24.52 -15.59
N TYR A 771 25.77 25.44 -14.76
CA TYR A 771 26.93 26.28 -15.06
C TYR A 771 28.00 26.18 -14.00
N GLN A 772 29.15 25.63 -14.35
CA GLN A 772 30.32 25.55 -13.49
C GLN A 772 31.09 26.88 -13.52
N ALA A 773 30.85 27.73 -12.56
CA ALA A 773 31.52 29.03 -12.46
C ALA A 773 32.99 28.91 -12.01
N GLY A 774 33.31 27.86 -11.23
CA GLY A 774 34.64 27.59 -10.73
C GLY A 774 34.83 26.12 -10.34
N PRO A 775 36.03 25.73 -9.87
CA PRO A 775 36.27 24.33 -9.49
C PRO A 775 35.37 23.82 -8.36
N THR A 776 34.89 24.73 -7.51
CA THR A 776 34.08 24.41 -6.33
C THR A 776 32.67 25.03 -6.36
N LEU A 777 32.30 25.70 -7.45
CA LEU A 777 31.02 26.42 -7.54
C LEU A 777 30.27 26.06 -8.83
N VAL A 778 29.09 25.53 -8.66
CA VAL A 778 28.14 25.17 -9.74
C VAL A 778 26.80 25.83 -9.48
N PHE A 779 26.22 26.45 -10.50
CA PHE A 779 24.86 26.97 -10.48
C PHE A 779 23.93 26.06 -11.24
N HIS A 780 22.77 25.77 -10.64
CA HIS A 780 21.70 25.00 -11.24
C HIS A 780 20.44 25.85 -11.35
N ALA A 781 19.76 25.75 -12.47
CA ALA A 781 18.44 26.33 -12.67
C ALA A 781 17.60 25.36 -13.51
N ALA A 782 16.35 25.12 -13.10
CA ALA A 782 15.46 24.27 -13.88
C ALA A 782 14.01 24.76 -13.80
N SER A 783 13.25 24.42 -14.86
CA SER A 783 11.82 24.68 -14.95
C SER A 783 11.15 23.58 -15.78
N GLY A 784 9.91 23.23 -15.44
CA GLY A 784 9.19 22.23 -16.18
C GLY A 784 7.72 22.14 -15.80
N ILE A 785 6.95 21.44 -16.65
CA ILE A 785 5.56 21.09 -16.38
C ILE A 785 5.49 19.60 -16.07
N PHE A 786 4.87 19.27 -14.95
CA PHE A 786 4.72 17.91 -14.46
C PHE A 786 3.24 17.59 -14.27
N TYR A 787 2.85 16.38 -14.62
CA TYR A 787 1.49 15.89 -14.42
C TYR A 787 1.52 14.75 -13.40
N ALA A 788 0.81 14.95 -12.29
CA ALA A 788 0.64 13.91 -11.30
C ALA A 788 -0.31 12.82 -11.81
N GLN A 789 -0.11 11.61 -11.33
CA GLN A 789 -1.09 10.57 -11.51
C GLN A 789 -2.32 10.91 -10.67
N GLN A 790 -3.50 10.87 -11.29
CA GLN A 790 -4.74 11.09 -10.55
C GLN A 790 -4.95 9.94 -9.54
N PRO A 791 -5.06 10.23 -8.25
CA PRO A 791 -5.37 9.20 -7.28
C PRO A 791 -6.77 8.64 -7.51
N SER A 792 -6.88 7.34 -7.48
CA SER A 792 -8.13 6.63 -7.77
C SER A 792 -9.16 6.67 -6.64
N LEU A 793 -8.79 7.16 -5.47
CA LEU A 793 -9.71 7.20 -4.31
C LEU A 793 -10.89 8.17 -4.46
N ASN A 794 -10.87 9.04 -5.46
CA ASN A 794 -11.98 9.91 -5.79
C ASN A 794 -12.96 9.29 -6.79
N TYR A 795 -13.14 7.96 -6.73
CA TYR A 795 -14.23 7.38 -7.52
C TYR A 795 -15.56 8.00 -7.12
N PRO A 796 -16.31 8.55 -8.09
CA PRO A 796 -17.72 8.86 -7.85
C PRO A 796 -18.39 7.56 -7.43
N GLY A 797 -18.60 7.38 -6.12
CA GLY A 797 -19.32 6.23 -5.62
C GLY A 797 -18.50 5.01 -5.21
N SER A 798 -17.35 5.18 -4.54
CA SER A 798 -16.84 4.10 -3.70
C SER A 798 -17.92 3.67 -2.70
N GLY A 799 -18.69 2.67 -3.03
CA GLY A 799 -19.74 2.09 -2.21
C GLY A 799 -21.14 2.69 -2.36
N ASN A 800 -21.33 3.90 -2.91
CA ASN A 800 -22.63 4.59 -2.91
C ASN A 800 -23.22 4.86 -4.30
N SER A 801 -22.62 4.36 -5.40
CA SER A 801 -23.29 4.47 -6.68
C SER A 801 -24.36 3.37 -6.81
N LEU A 802 -25.49 3.68 -7.45
CA LEU A 802 -26.63 2.76 -7.57
C LEU A 802 -26.23 1.41 -8.16
N GLY A 803 -25.18 1.32 -8.98
CA GLY A 803 -24.68 0.08 -9.54
C GLY A 803 -23.93 -0.81 -8.55
N PHE A 804 -23.55 -0.25 -7.40
CA PHE A 804 -22.89 -0.93 -6.28
C PHE A 804 -23.62 -0.68 -4.96
N GLN A 805 -24.74 -0.01 -5.03
CA GLN A 805 -25.55 0.23 -3.84
C GLN A 805 -25.89 -1.13 -3.24
N TRP A 806 -25.58 -1.25 -1.98
CA TRP A 806 -26.04 -2.30 -1.12
C TRP A 806 -27.55 -2.39 -1.28
N ASN A 807 -28.08 -3.50 -1.71
CA ASN A 807 -29.49 -3.76 -1.50
C ASN A 807 -29.65 -3.94 0.00
N THR A 808 -29.82 -2.83 0.66
CA THR A 808 -30.14 -2.80 2.07
C THR A 808 -31.62 -3.05 2.20
N VAL A 809 -31.97 -4.15 2.79
CA VAL A 809 -33.32 -4.31 3.33
C VAL A 809 -33.24 -3.87 4.78
N THR A 810 -33.83 -2.72 5.07
CA THR A 810 -33.95 -2.24 6.43
C THR A 810 -35.32 -2.64 6.94
N TYR A 811 -35.37 -3.48 7.94
CA TYR A 811 -36.58 -3.81 8.66
C TYR A 811 -36.66 -2.93 9.89
N THR A 812 -37.78 -2.24 10.05
CA THR A 812 -38.06 -1.38 11.22
C THR A 812 -38.79 -2.22 12.25
N ALA A 813 -38.17 -2.34 13.41
CA ALA A 813 -38.71 -3.09 14.56
C ALA A 813 -39.09 -4.56 14.28
N PRO A 814 -38.26 -5.37 13.57
CA PRO A 814 -38.45 -6.80 13.52
C PRO A 814 -38.25 -7.39 14.92
N GLY A 815 -38.84 -8.55 15.20
CA GLY A 815 -38.41 -9.35 16.34
C GLY A 815 -36.95 -9.84 16.13
N PHE A 816 -36.19 -10.01 17.22
CA PHE A 816 -34.80 -10.49 17.11
C PHE A 816 -34.80 -11.94 16.59
N GLY A 817 -34.23 -12.12 15.42
CA GLY A 817 -34.18 -13.44 14.77
C GLY A 817 -35.46 -13.87 14.04
N LEU A 818 -36.38 -12.95 13.77
CA LEU A 818 -37.45 -13.22 12.80
C LEU A 818 -36.89 -13.11 11.38
N PRO A 819 -37.33 -13.95 10.43
CA PRO A 819 -36.93 -13.80 9.04
C PRO A 819 -37.38 -12.45 8.51
N ALA A 820 -36.49 -11.84 7.76
CA ALA A 820 -36.78 -10.59 7.07
C ALA A 820 -37.82 -10.79 5.96
#